data_57ce328dae66720d41152f97ec1da5b1
#
_entry.id   57ce328dae66720d41152f97ec1da5b1
#
_cell.length_a   1.000
_cell.length_b   1.000
_cell.length_c   1.000
_cell.angle_alpha   90.00
_cell.angle_beta   90.00
_cell.angle_gamma   90.00
#
_symmetry.space_group_name_H-M   'P 1'
#
loop_
_entity.id
_entity.type
_entity.pdbx_description
1 polymer ?
#
loop_
_entity_poly.entity_id
_entity_poly.type
_entity_poly.pdbx_seq_one_letter_code
_entity_poly.pdbx_strand_id
1 'polypeptide(L)'
;MPLSLIAGPANAGKVELLLDRYLDALDREPVLIVPNRSDVEYVSRQLIRRRPALLGGSIDTFDDVFERIAFAGGAARPVVSKAQRALLVRRVLAAAPLDGLAASARFGGFADELLRTLGELESGLLDPGELAGDLAALYAAYRAELDRLDLWDRDLLRRSAAERLQSDLDAWHGEPVFAYGFEDLTGAEWALLEALSARTDVSVSLPYEPGRPAFTSLRRTAEDLQRLAAGRIEELPPRYSEVAQPALAHLERALFADEVHEPVAVDGAVRFFEAAGARGALELVGEELLALLRTGVPAESIGVICPSVERLRAPLETAFGTLGIPYAVDGEVRLAQTPFGQALVSMLRFAWLGGSRGDLFTFLRSPFSGVERRAVDFVEGRLRGRAVQSPDRVVEEGERLHGRPFPAVAELREADDPLEAVRLLTARMLRNAYGLEAPPVGEASRLDLRTYETLNRLLTELERWRKLAGELSRDDVASALERQTLRPLRGDEPGRVAVVDLLRARTRRFDIAFVLGLEEGSLPRRGSSSPFLDDDARRQLDERGARLQRPDSVSRDRYLFYTACKRPLERLYLVREAATDDGSPREPSPFWDEVQAVFDVEDVRRWTRRRSLSALTWSLDGAPTERERLRALAELAANDPGGADALARANGWERRLERATSAFRRPTKLTHALVLEQLGAKATFNVTELERFADCSSAWFVERFLSPRSIDAEVDAKLRGSVAHNALYKFFTRMPKELGVEQLDERIAEDAVRLMRACLDEALQGVRMDMTEMQARELDQGLWRDLEAVVRSECESELTLVPRRFEILFGGERAAPELQRGLDLGDGLSLSGKIDRIDVDPFGARGIVQDYKSGKHAHSAREIESELRLQIPLYMLVLRDLVGLEPLGGLYRPLAGERKARGLLRASEGETLKGYSRNDYLEEEAFWGQVDRARETARVLAGRIRTGDVVHDPKGGECPAWCDLWTICRVPRA
;
A
#
# COMPACT_ATOMS: atom_id res chain seq x y z
N MET A 1 -27.05 46.02 -15.53
CA MET A 1 -28.24 45.33 -16.15
C MET A 1 -28.47 44.05 -15.37
N PRO A 2 -29.71 43.56 -15.15
CA PRO A 2 -29.90 42.32 -14.37
C PRO A 2 -29.34 41.10 -15.12
N LEU A 3 -28.79 40.15 -14.36
CA LEU A 3 -28.31 38.85 -14.84
C LEU A 3 -29.46 38.07 -15.53
N SER A 4 -29.15 37.33 -16.57
CA SER A 4 -30.06 36.37 -17.20
C SER A 4 -29.76 34.96 -16.69
N LEU A 5 -30.75 34.29 -16.07
CA LEU A 5 -30.60 32.94 -15.55
C LEU A 5 -31.31 31.93 -16.45
N ILE A 6 -30.60 30.95 -16.96
CA ILE A 6 -31.14 29.80 -17.69
C ILE A 6 -31.22 28.63 -16.73
N ALA A 7 -32.40 28.25 -16.26
CA ALA A 7 -32.62 27.19 -15.29
C ALA A 7 -33.37 25.98 -15.91
N GLY A 8 -33.42 24.87 -15.19
CA GLY A 8 -34.11 23.65 -15.57
C GLY A 8 -33.33 22.37 -15.24
N PRO A 9 -33.88 21.18 -15.57
CA PRO A 9 -33.24 19.88 -15.37
C PRO A 9 -31.89 19.77 -16.03
N ALA A 10 -31.05 18.82 -15.64
CA ALA A 10 -29.68 18.72 -16.12
C ALA A 10 -29.51 18.65 -17.62
N ASN A 11 -30.41 17.99 -18.34
CA ASN A 11 -30.34 17.77 -19.80
C ASN A 11 -31.44 18.55 -20.58
N ALA A 12 -31.82 19.72 -20.10
CA ALA A 12 -32.83 20.57 -20.72
C ALA A 12 -32.32 21.39 -21.93
N GLY A 13 -31.08 21.22 -22.37
CA GLY A 13 -30.49 22.04 -23.45
C GLY A 13 -29.89 23.37 -23.03
N LYS A 14 -29.82 23.66 -21.73
CA LYS A 14 -29.32 24.93 -21.17
C LYS A 14 -27.95 25.34 -21.67
N VAL A 15 -26.97 24.38 -21.66
CA VAL A 15 -25.62 24.63 -22.12
C VAL A 15 -25.56 24.88 -23.61
N GLU A 16 -26.40 24.17 -24.37
CA GLU A 16 -26.54 24.38 -25.83
C GLU A 16 -27.01 25.78 -26.14
N LEU A 17 -28.10 26.22 -25.49
CA LEU A 17 -28.62 27.57 -25.62
C LEU A 17 -27.61 28.64 -25.20
N LEU A 18 -26.85 28.40 -24.07
CA LEU A 18 -25.85 29.33 -23.62
C LEU A 18 -24.68 29.44 -24.63
N LEU A 19 -24.21 28.32 -25.20
CA LEU A 19 -23.13 28.32 -26.16
C LEU A 19 -23.56 28.95 -27.51
N ASP A 20 -24.82 28.78 -27.92
CA ASP A 20 -25.33 29.47 -29.11
C ASP A 20 -25.36 30.99 -28.92
N ARG A 21 -25.83 31.46 -27.76
CA ARG A 21 -25.78 32.89 -27.39
C ARG A 21 -24.34 33.43 -27.31
N TYR A 22 -23.40 32.62 -26.81
CA TYR A 22 -21.99 32.97 -26.83
C TYR A 22 -21.44 33.12 -28.26
N LEU A 23 -21.80 32.21 -29.16
CA LEU A 23 -21.40 32.26 -30.57
C LEU A 23 -22.02 33.46 -31.31
N ASP A 24 -23.25 33.81 -30.96
CA ASP A 24 -23.94 34.98 -31.54
C ASP A 24 -23.36 36.31 -31.08
N ALA A 25 -22.68 36.31 -29.93
CA ALA A 25 -22.09 37.52 -29.36
C ALA A 25 -20.58 37.71 -29.70
N LEU A 26 -19.99 36.89 -30.59
CA LEU A 26 -18.54 36.92 -30.89
C LEU A 26 -18.00 38.29 -31.36
N ASP A 27 -18.84 39.08 -32.00
CA ASP A 27 -18.49 40.44 -32.41
C ASP A 27 -18.31 41.44 -31.24
N ARG A 28 -18.75 41.05 -30.04
CA ARG A 28 -18.64 41.80 -28.78
C ARG A 28 -17.56 41.22 -27.85
N GLU A 29 -16.70 40.36 -28.35
CA GLU A 29 -15.60 39.73 -27.57
C GLU A 29 -16.11 39.05 -26.26
N PRO A 30 -17.08 38.12 -26.33
CA PRO A 30 -17.69 37.54 -25.14
C PRO A 30 -16.70 36.68 -24.34
N VAL A 31 -16.93 36.57 -23.02
CA VAL A 31 -16.17 35.74 -22.11
C VAL A 31 -17.05 34.59 -21.64
N LEU A 32 -16.60 33.35 -21.88
CA LEU A 32 -17.26 32.14 -21.38
C LEU A 32 -16.49 31.58 -20.18
N ILE A 33 -17.11 31.64 -19.00
CA ILE A 33 -16.52 31.11 -17.76
C ILE A 33 -16.93 29.66 -17.56
N VAL A 34 -15.94 28.80 -17.38
CA VAL A 34 -16.09 27.37 -17.09
C VAL A 34 -15.34 27.00 -15.80
N PRO A 35 -15.68 25.85 -15.15
CA PRO A 35 -15.17 25.55 -13.81
C PRO A 35 -13.66 25.37 -13.71
N ASN A 36 -13.02 24.79 -14.70
CA ASN A 36 -11.61 24.43 -14.64
C ASN A 36 -10.93 24.37 -16.01
N ARG A 37 -9.61 24.26 -16.03
CA ARG A 37 -8.79 24.28 -17.25
C ARG A 37 -9.10 23.11 -18.21
N SER A 38 -9.48 21.93 -17.72
CA SER A 38 -9.86 20.82 -18.62
C SER A 38 -11.20 21.07 -19.31
N ASP A 39 -12.08 21.83 -18.68
CA ASP A 39 -13.35 22.24 -19.28
C ASP A 39 -13.12 23.29 -20.38
N VAL A 40 -12.13 24.17 -20.24
CA VAL A 40 -11.72 25.10 -21.31
C VAL A 40 -11.36 24.32 -22.58
N GLU A 41 -10.52 23.31 -22.45
CA GLU A 41 -10.12 22.47 -23.61
C GLU A 41 -11.29 21.68 -24.20
N TYR A 42 -12.16 21.14 -23.35
CA TYR A 42 -13.33 20.38 -23.78
C TYR A 42 -14.34 21.25 -24.54
N VAL A 43 -14.67 22.40 -23.98
CA VAL A 43 -15.63 23.35 -24.57
C VAL A 43 -15.07 23.94 -25.87
N SER A 44 -13.78 24.28 -25.90
CA SER A 44 -13.13 24.77 -27.13
C SER A 44 -13.32 23.78 -28.27
N ARG A 45 -13.16 22.46 -28.04
CA ARG A 45 -13.41 21.44 -29.05
C ARG A 45 -14.88 21.34 -29.44
N GLN A 46 -15.80 21.48 -28.50
CA GLN A 46 -17.24 21.50 -28.79
C GLN A 46 -17.63 22.69 -29.68
N LEU A 47 -17.11 23.87 -29.39
CA LEU A 47 -17.38 25.08 -30.19
C LEU A 47 -16.78 24.98 -31.61
N ILE A 48 -15.55 24.44 -31.74
CA ILE A 48 -14.93 24.23 -33.06
C ILE A 48 -15.72 23.22 -33.91
N ARG A 49 -16.35 22.22 -33.30
CA ARG A 49 -17.24 21.29 -34.01
C ARG A 49 -18.50 21.97 -34.54
N ARG A 50 -18.99 23.00 -33.86
CA ARG A 50 -20.18 23.80 -34.28
C ARG A 50 -19.79 24.86 -35.30
N ARG A 51 -18.66 25.50 -35.10
CA ARG A 51 -18.16 26.58 -35.95
C ARG A 51 -16.66 26.37 -36.21
N PRO A 52 -16.22 26.03 -37.42
CA PRO A 52 -14.86 25.63 -37.72
C PRO A 52 -13.75 26.64 -37.40
N ALA A 53 -14.13 27.91 -37.27
CA ALA A 53 -13.23 28.98 -36.86
C ALA A 53 -13.92 29.91 -35.87
N LEU A 54 -13.27 30.14 -34.74
CA LEU A 54 -13.69 31.11 -33.74
C LEU A 54 -12.75 32.29 -33.84
N LEU A 55 -13.33 33.43 -34.21
CA LEU A 55 -12.63 34.72 -34.24
C LEU A 55 -13.31 35.62 -33.20
N GLY A 56 -12.58 36.00 -32.19
CA GLY A 56 -13.09 36.78 -31.05
C GLY A 56 -13.59 35.88 -29.90
N GLY A 57 -13.77 36.51 -28.74
CA GLY A 57 -14.19 35.89 -27.49
C GLY A 57 -13.11 35.04 -26.81
N SER A 58 -13.32 34.75 -25.54
CA SER A 58 -12.43 33.90 -24.73
C SER A 58 -13.22 32.83 -23.96
N ILE A 59 -12.53 31.73 -23.62
CA ILE A 59 -13.03 30.68 -22.72
C ILE A 59 -12.07 30.64 -21.54
N ASP A 60 -12.55 31.05 -20.40
CA ASP A 60 -11.75 31.34 -19.22
C ASP A 60 -12.28 30.58 -17.99
N THR A 61 -11.46 30.42 -16.97
CA THR A 61 -11.93 30.07 -15.63
C THR A 61 -12.21 31.34 -14.82
N PHE A 62 -12.88 31.20 -13.67
CA PHE A 62 -13.02 32.36 -12.77
C PHE A 62 -11.66 32.95 -12.40
N ASP A 63 -10.65 32.15 -12.16
CA ASP A 63 -9.31 32.62 -11.83
C ASP A 63 -8.70 33.47 -12.96
N ASP A 64 -8.86 33.08 -14.24
CA ASP A 64 -8.37 33.84 -15.40
C ASP A 64 -9.06 35.21 -15.45
N VAL A 65 -10.38 35.27 -15.14
CA VAL A 65 -11.12 36.54 -15.12
C VAL A 65 -10.66 37.42 -13.94
N PHE A 66 -10.48 36.86 -12.76
CA PHE A 66 -9.94 37.61 -11.61
C PHE A 66 -8.55 38.16 -11.92
N GLU A 67 -7.65 37.38 -12.49
CA GLU A 67 -6.32 37.82 -12.90
C GLU A 67 -6.40 38.97 -13.90
N ARG A 68 -7.22 38.87 -14.91
CA ARG A 68 -7.41 39.93 -15.91
C ARG A 68 -7.83 41.25 -15.26
N ILE A 69 -8.81 41.21 -14.36
CA ILE A 69 -9.30 42.40 -13.66
C ILE A 69 -8.23 42.98 -12.71
N ALA A 70 -7.58 42.15 -11.92
CA ALA A 70 -6.59 42.57 -10.93
C ALA A 70 -5.38 43.26 -11.61
N PHE A 71 -4.87 42.67 -12.70
CA PHE A 71 -3.66 43.15 -13.37
C PHE A 71 -3.89 44.32 -14.35
N ALA A 72 -5.11 44.55 -14.83
CA ALA A 72 -5.40 45.63 -15.78
C ALA A 72 -5.09 47.03 -15.24
N GLY A 73 -4.95 47.24 -13.93
CA GLY A 73 -4.69 48.54 -13.31
C GLY A 73 -3.25 48.83 -12.92
N GLY A 74 -2.32 47.94 -13.13
CA GLY A 74 -0.89 48.13 -12.82
C GLY A 74 -0.52 48.12 -11.33
N ALA A 75 -1.48 47.98 -10.41
CA ALA A 75 -1.27 48.01 -8.95
C ALA A 75 -1.26 46.61 -8.30
N ALA A 76 -1.34 45.54 -9.09
CA ALA A 76 -1.38 44.17 -8.58
C ALA A 76 -0.02 43.71 -8.06
N ARG A 77 -0.01 43.08 -6.90
CA ARG A 77 1.17 42.41 -6.34
C ARG A 77 1.40 41.03 -6.97
N PRO A 78 2.64 40.55 -6.99
CA PRO A 78 2.90 39.15 -7.44
C PRO A 78 2.15 38.15 -6.59
N VAL A 79 1.62 37.10 -7.24
CA VAL A 79 0.85 36.04 -6.56
C VAL A 79 1.75 34.88 -6.21
N VAL A 80 1.68 34.44 -4.95
CA VAL A 80 2.43 33.27 -4.48
C VAL A 80 1.92 31.98 -5.12
N SER A 81 2.84 31.12 -5.52
CA SER A 81 2.51 29.76 -5.98
C SER A 81 2.03 28.87 -4.83
N LYS A 82 1.46 27.70 -5.16
CA LYS A 82 1.08 26.69 -4.14
C LYS A 82 2.26 26.31 -3.24
N ALA A 83 3.45 26.15 -3.82
CA ALA A 83 4.67 25.80 -3.07
C ALA A 83 5.12 26.95 -2.13
N GLN A 84 5.12 28.16 -2.64
CA GLN A 84 5.46 29.35 -1.85
C GLN A 84 4.47 29.60 -0.70
N ARG A 85 3.17 29.37 -0.95
CA ARG A 85 2.12 29.48 0.07
C ARG A 85 2.33 28.45 1.20
N ALA A 86 2.72 27.22 0.86
CA ALA A 86 3.05 26.21 1.86
C ALA A 86 4.26 26.60 2.72
N LEU A 87 5.31 27.16 2.12
CA LEU A 87 6.49 27.67 2.83
C LEU A 87 6.13 28.84 3.75
N LEU A 88 5.27 29.75 3.29
CA LEU A 88 4.79 30.88 4.08
C LEU A 88 4.03 30.41 5.33
N VAL A 89 3.12 29.43 5.19
CA VAL A 89 2.41 28.88 6.35
C VAL A 89 3.36 28.19 7.32
N ARG A 90 4.37 27.46 6.84
CA ARG A 90 5.39 26.87 7.74
C ARG A 90 6.16 27.93 8.53
N ARG A 91 6.50 29.06 7.92
CA ARG A 91 7.13 30.19 8.62
C ARG A 91 6.22 30.80 9.67
N VAL A 92 4.96 31.03 9.33
CA VAL A 92 3.96 31.55 10.27
C VAL A 92 3.81 30.59 11.46
N LEU A 93 3.71 29.29 11.22
CA LEU A 93 3.62 28.28 12.30
C LEU A 93 4.86 28.25 13.19
N ALA A 94 6.05 28.44 12.63
CA ALA A 94 7.29 28.46 13.40
C ALA A 94 7.43 29.72 14.28
N ALA A 95 6.77 30.81 13.90
CA ALA A 95 6.87 32.11 14.58
C ALA A 95 5.68 32.44 15.50
N ALA A 96 4.49 31.84 15.26
CA ALA A 96 3.27 32.15 16.00
C ALA A 96 3.27 31.54 17.40
N PRO A 97 2.97 32.32 18.44
CA PRO A 97 2.69 31.80 19.76
C PRO A 97 1.30 31.10 19.73
N LEU A 98 1.26 29.81 19.97
CA LEU A 98 0.04 29.01 19.99
C LEU A 98 -0.24 28.52 21.40
N ASP A 99 -1.49 28.61 21.83
CA ASP A 99 -1.94 28.12 23.14
C ASP A 99 -2.58 26.74 23.02
N GLY A 100 -3.79 26.66 22.52
CA GLY A 100 -4.56 25.42 22.44
C GLY A 100 -4.09 24.48 21.35
N LEU A 101 -3.55 24.99 20.25
CA LEU A 101 -3.12 24.20 19.07
C LEU A 101 -1.63 23.84 19.06
N ALA A 102 -0.85 24.25 20.07
CA ALA A 102 0.62 24.05 20.12
C ALA A 102 1.04 22.57 20.00
N ALA A 103 0.28 21.66 20.63
CA ALA A 103 0.56 20.22 20.55
C ALA A 103 0.31 19.65 19.15
N SER A 104 -0.75 20.11 18.48
CA SER A 104 -1.17 19.65 17.15
C SER A 104 -0.29 20.23 16.03
N ALA A 105 0.26 21.43 16.21
CA ALA A 105 1.09 22.13 15.22
C ALA A 105 2.38 21.37 14.84
N ARG A 106 2.81 20.40 15.66
CA ARG A 106 3.99 19.55 15.40
C ARG A 106 3.76 18.51 14.30
N PHE A 107 2.52 18.22 13.95
CA PHE A 107 2.20 17.21 12.95
C PHE A 107 2.16 17.80 11.54
N GLY A 108 2.75 17.11 10.56
CA GLY A 108 2.85 17.62 9.19
C GLY A 108 1.49 17.90 8.52
N GLY A 109 0.43 17.18 8.89
CA GLY A 109 -0.93 17.41 8.39
C GLY A 109 -1.57 18.72 8.89
N PHE A 110 -1.07 19.31 9.99
CA PHE A 110 -1.58 20.56 10.52
C PHE A 110 -1.43 21.73 9.54
N ALA A 111 -0.25 21.85 8.94
CA ALA A 111 0.02 22.89 7.94
C ALA A 111 -0.88 22.76 6.71
N ASP A 112 -1.15 21.53 6.26
CA ASP A 112 -2.01 21.28 5.09
C ASP A 112 -3.48 21.65 5.38
N GLU A 113 -3.96 21.30 6.58
CA GLU A 113 -5.32 21.66 6.99
C GLU A 113 -5.47 23.17 7.26
N LEU A 114 -4.45 23.80 7.83
CA LEU A 114 -4.44 25.25 7.99
C LEU A 114 -4.47 25.96 6.64
N LEU A 115 -3.68 25.50 5.66
CA LEU A 115 -3.70 26.02 4.28
C LEU A 115 -5.10 25.95 3.66
N ARG A 116 -5.81 24.83 3.87
CA ARG A 116 -7.17 24.64 3.38
C ARG A 116 -8.14 25.59 4.05
N THR A 117 -8.07 25.71 5.38
CA THR A 117 -8.95 26.56 6.17
C THR A 117 -8.71 28.03 5.83
N LEU A 118 -7.46 28.49 5.71
CA LEU A 118 -7.15 29.85 5.28
C LEU A 118 -7.71 30.15 3.88
N GLY A 119 -7.59 29.21 2.93
CA GLY A 119 -8.19 29.37 1.60
C GLY A 119 -9.72 29.48 1.65
N GLU A 120 -10.38 28.74 2.53
CA GLU A 120 -11.82 28.83 2.71
C GLU A 120 -12.26 30.18 3.30
N LEU A 121 -11.54 30.64 4.32
CA LEU A 121 -11.81 31.95 4.95
C LEU A 121 -11.62 33.11 3.97
N GLU A 122 -10.54 33.11 3.22
CA GLU A 122 -10.25 34.12 2.20
C GLU A 122 -11.28 34.11 1.07
N SER A 123 -11.61 32.93 0.54
CA SER A 123 -12.63 32.76 -0.51
C SER A 123 -14.02 33.17 -0.02
N GLY A 124 -14.28 33.04 1.28
CA GLY A 124 -15.50 33.51 1.95
C GLY A 124 -15.51 35.00 2.24
N LEU A 125 -14.45 35.74 1.90
CA LEU A 125 -14.25 37.17 2.14
C LEU A 125 -14.24 37.56 3.62
N LEU A 126 -13.83 36.67 4.52
CA LEU A 126 -13.69 36.90 5.94
C LEU A 126 -12.37 37.63 6.26
N ASP A 127 -12.38 38.41 7.30
CA ASP A 127 -11.20 39.05 7.86
C ASP A 127 -10.77 38.40 9.18
N PRO A 128 -9.45 38.43 9.54
CA PRO A 128 -8.96 37.84 10.78
C PRO A 128 -9.69 38.32 12.05
N GLY A 129 -10.16 39.56 12.08
CA GLY A 129 -10.90 40.14 13.19
C GLY A 129 -12.30 39.59 13.44
N GLU A 130 -12.82 38.77 12.50
CA GLU A 130 -14.12 38.12 12.63
C GLU A 130 -14.02 36.76 13.31
N LEU A 131 -12.80 36.30 13.55
CA LEU A 131 -12.47 35.00 14.18
C LEU A 131 -11.97 35.18 15.62
N ALA A 132 -11.77 34.10 16.33
CA ALA A 132 -11.24 34.10 17.69
C ALA A 132 -10.15 33.00 17.89
N GLY A 133 -9.34 33.17 18.97
CA GLY A 133 -8.36 32.16 19.38
C GLY A 133 -7.16 32.02 18.42
N ASP A 134 -6.52 30.84 18.48
CA ASP A 134 -5.30 30.53 17.68
C ASP A 134 -5.52 30.67 16.18
N LEU A 135 -6.71 30.36 15.67
CA LEU A 135 -7.02 30.48 14.25
C LEU A 135 -7.00 31.95 13.79
N ALA A 136 -7.57 32.85 14.58
CA ALA A 136 -7.53 34.30 14.30
C ALA A 136 -6.07 34.82 14.27
N ALA A 137 -5.27 34.39 15.26
CA ALA A 137 -3.85 34.78 15.36
C ALA A 137 -3.03 34.27 14.16
N LEU A 138 -3.23 33.00 13.78
CA LEU A 138 -2.55 32.38 12.62
C LEU A 138 -2.95 33.03 11.31
N TYR A 139 -4.23 33.38 11.15
CA TYR A 139 -4.72 34.06 9.95
C TYR A 139 -4.19 35.48 9.87
N ALA A 140 -4.20 36.22 10.97
CA ALA A 140 -3.60 37.58 11.02
C ALA A 140 -2.09 37.53 10.73
N ALA A 141 -1.35 36.59 11.30
CA ALA A 141 0.07 36.40 11.03
C ALA A 141 0.36 36.07 9.56
N TYR A 142 -0.50 35.21 8.96
CA TYR A 142 -0.41 34.84 7.55
C TYR A 142 -0.59 36.09 6.64
N ARG A 143 -1.62 36.91 6.90
CA ARG A 143 -1.87 38.18 6.19
C ARG A 143 -0.72 39.16 6.35
N ALA A 144 -0.24 39.34 7.57
CA ALA A 144 0.87 40.23 7.87
C ALA A 144 2.16 39.82 7.14
N GLU A 145 2.41 38.48 7.00
CA GLU A 145 3.60 37.99 6.30
C GLU A 145 3.48 38.22 4.78
N LEU A 146 2.29 38.04 4.18
CA LEU A 146 2.04 38.43 2.78
C LEU A 146 2.27 39.91 2.54
N ASP A 147 1.73 40.78 3.41
CA ASP A 147 1.92 42.25 3.32
C ASP A 147 3.39 42.63 3.49
N ARG A 148 4.12 42.02 4.42
CA ARG A 148 5.56 42.28 4.63
C ARG A 148 6.40 41.96 3.39
N LEU A 149 6.00 40.91 2.63
CA LEU A 149 6.69 40.45 1.42
C LEU A 149 6.20 41.18 0.15
N ASP A 150 5.19 42.04 0.26
CA ASP A 150 4.48 42.69 -0.85
C ASP A 150 3.92 41.68 -1.86
N LEU A 151 3.30 40.60 -1.36
CA LEU A 151 2.75 39.49 -2.14
C LEU A 151 1.24 39.37 -1.90
N TRP A 152 0.57 38.84 -2.86
CA TRP A 152 -0.78 38.28 -2.73
C TRP A 152 -0.77 36.75 -2.78
N ASP A 153 -1.73 36.13 -2.13
CA ASP A 153 -2.16 34.79 -2.53
C ASP A 153 -3.32 34.90 -3.54
N ARG A 154 -3.79 33.72 -4.02
CA ARG A 154 -4.85 33.71 -5.02
C ARG A 154 -6.17 34.27 -4.51
N ASP A 155 -6.48 34.08 -3.23
CA ASP A 155 -7.74 34.54 -2.64
C ASP A 155 -7.73 36.04 -2.38
N LEU A 156 -6.59 36.63 -2.00
CA LEU A 156 -6.40 38.07 -1.96
C LEU A 156 -6.50 38.73 -3.34
N LEU A 157 -5.95 38.09 -4.37
CA LEU A 157 -6.11 38.53 -5.75
C LEU A 157 -7.59 38.57 -6.14
N ARG A 158 -8.36 37.51 -5.81
CA ARG A 158 -9.81 37.44 -6.07
C ARG A 158 -10.57 38.57 -5.37
N ARG A 159 -10.27 38.81 -4.09
CA ARG A 159 -10.84 39.90 -3.31
C ARG A 159 -10.53 41.25 -3.95
N SER A 160 -9.28 41.52 -4.23
CA SER A 160 -8.84 42.76 -4.86
C SER A 160 -9.48 43.01 -6.23
N ALA A 161 -9.63 41.97 -7.04
CA ALA A 161 -10.31 42.07 -8.34
C ALA A 161 -11.79 42.39 -8.18
N ALA A 162 -12.49 41.76 -7.21
CA ALA A 162 -13.90 42.05 -6.94
C ALA A 162 -14.11 43.51 -6.43
N GLU A 163 -13.28 43.95 -5.48
CA GLU A 163 -13.31 45.31 -4.96
C GLU A 163 -13.01 46.35 -6.05
N ARG A 164 -12.02 46.07 -6.89
CA ARG A 164 -11.68 46.92 -8.03
C ARG A 164 -12.85 47.03 -9.01
N LEU A 165 -13.48 45.91 -9.36
CA LEU A 165 -14.61 45.93 -10.27
C LEU A 165 -15.79 46.74 -9.72
N GLN A 166 -15.96 46.83 -8.41
CA GLN A 166 -16.98 47.64 -7.76
C GLN A 166 -16.65 49.14 -7.84
N SER A 167 -15.39 49.56 -7.73
CA SER A 167 -14.96 50.94 -7.63
C SER A 167 -14.51 51.58 -8.94
N ASP A 168 -13.95 50.80 -9.88
CA ASP A 168 -13.35 51.28 -11.12
C ASP A 168 -14.22 50.93 -12.34
N LEU A 169 -14.72 51.92 -13.03
CA LEU A 169 -15.58 51.76 -14.20
C LEU A 169 -14.83 51.18 -15.41
N ASP A 170 -13.54 51.39 -15.51
CA ASP A 170 -12.70 50.93 -16.61
C ASP A 170 -12.15 49.52 -16.38
N ALA A 171 -12.45 48.92 -15.24
CA ALA A 171 -12.01 47.53 -14.94
C ALA A 171 -12.65 46.46 -15.83
N TRP A 172 -13.73 46.78 -16.55
CA TRP A 172 -14.39 45.91 -17.51
C TRP A 172 -14.98 46.75 -18.66
N HIS A 173 -14.68 46.38 -19.89
CA HIS A 173 -15.06 47.16 -21.07
C HIS A 173 -16.41 46.82 -21.68
N GLY A 174 -17.24 46.01 -20.97
CA GLY A 174 -18.59 45.70 -21.38
C GLY A 174 -18.73 44.44 -22.21
N GLU A 175 -17.70 43.61 -22.28
CA GLU A 175 -17.77 42.28 -22.91
C GLU A 175 -18.84 41.44 -22.22
N PRO A 176 -19.77 40.76 -22.98
CA PRO A 176 -20.77 39.88 -22.41
C PRO A 176 -20.15 38.69 -21.71
N VAL A 177 -20.71 38.27 -20.59
CA VAL A 177 -20.20 37.13 -19.80
C VAL A 177 -21.22 35.99 -19.78
N PHE A 178 -20.72 34.81 -20.06
CA PHE A 178 -21.48 33.55 -20.03
C PHE A 178 -20.85 32.62 -19.03
N ALA A 179 -21.62 31.96 -18.17
CA ALA A 179 -21.08 31.07 -17.16
C ALA A 179 -21.93 29.80 -16.98
N TYR A 180 -21.26 28.63 -16.89
CA TYR A 180 -21.95 27.38 -16.61
C TYR A 180 -21.08 26.33 -15.92
N GLY A 181 -21.72 25.33 -15.36
CA GLY A 181 -21.04 24.18 -14.79
C GLY A 181 -20.69 24.33 -13.30
N PHE A 182 -21.23 25.32 -12.61
CA PHE A 182 -20.97 25.58 -11.19
C PHE A 182 -22.02 24.90 -10.31
N GLU A 183 -21.62 24.49 -9.10
CA GLU A 183 -22.50 23.95 -8.06
C GLU A 183 -22.74 24.98 -6.96
N ASP A 184 -21.65 25.55 -6.48
CA ASP A 184 -21.61 26.53 -5.40
C ASP A 184 -20.62 27.64 -5.79
N LEU A 185 -20.93 28.84 -5.43
CA LEU A 185 -20.10 30.01 -5.70
C LEU A 185 -19.47 30.45 -4.37
N THR A 186 -18.17 30.59 -4.37
CA THR A 186 -17.46 31.20 -3.25
C THR A 186 -17.92 32.66 -3.08
N GLY A 187 -17.66 33.25 -1.90
CA GLY A 187 -17.96 34.65 -1.65
C GLY A 187 -17.35 35.59 -2.71
N ALA A 188 -16.10 35.31 -3.10
CA ALA A 188 -15.39 36.10 -4.11
C ALA A 188 -16.01 35.95 -5.52
N GLU A 189 -16.36 34.70 -5.94
CA GLU A 189 -17.00 34.42 -7.23
C GLU A 189 -18.39 35.07 -7.31
N TRP A 190 -19.13 35.03 -6.20
CA TRP A 190 -20.42 35.70 -6.11
C TRP A 190 -20.26 37.24 -6.28
N ALA A 191 -19.34 37.85 -5.53
CA ALA A 191 -19.07 39.29 -5.61
C ALA A 191 -18.65 39.71 -7.03
N LEU A 192 -17.88 38.84 -7.73
CA LEU A 192 -17.50 39.08 -9.12
C LEU A 192 -18.74 39.06 -10.05
N LEU A 193 -19.60 38.08 -9.98
CA LEU A 193 -20.79 37.96 -10.82
C LEU A 193 -21.78 39.11 -10.57
N GLU A 194 -21.96 39.51 -9.31
CA GLU A 194 -22.80 40.64 -8.93
C GLU A 194 -22.26 41.94 -9.53
N ALA A 195 -20.96 42.20 -9.40
CA ALA A 195 -20.33 43.39 -9.95
C ALA A 195 -20.33 43.40 -11.49
N LEU A 196 -20.09 42.24 -12.15
CA LEU A 196 -20.20 42.12 -13.60
C LEU A 196 -21.64 42.37 -14.08
N SER A 197 -22.66 41.86 -13.37
CA SER A 197 -24.06 42.02 -13.75
C SER A 197 -24.53 43.49 -13.70
N ALA A 198 -23.88 44.34 -12.95
CA ALA A 198 -24.11 45.81 -12.93
C ALA A 198 -23.52 46.51 -14.15
N ARG A 199 -22.61 45.88 -14.90
CA ARG A 199 -21.81 46.53 -15.96
C ARG A 199 -22.04 46.00 -17.36
N THR A 200 -22.33 44.69 -17.48
CA THR A 200 -22.50 44.03 -18.76
C THR A 200 -23.63 42.99 -18.72
N ASP A 201 -23.95 42.43 -19.86
CA ASP A 201 -24.88 41.33 -19.97
C ASP A 201 -24.20 40.03 -19.42
N VAL A 202 -24.75 39.49 -18.34
CA VAL A 202 -24.29 38.24 -17.74
C VAL A 202 -25.37 37.16 -17.93
N SER A 203 -25.00 36.03 -18.50
CA SER A 203 -25.89 34.90 -18.67
C SER A 203 -25.32 33.69 -17.89
N VAL A 204 -26.09 33.12 -16.97
CA VAL A 204 -25.68 31.98 -16.16
C VAL A 204 -26.60 30.81 -16.42
N SER A 205 -26.04 29.61 -16.63
CA SER A 205 -26.79 28.38 -16.75
C SER A 205 -26.64 27.56 -15.46
N LEU A 206 -27.78 27.20 -14.81
CA LEU A 206 -27.82 26.42 -13.59
C LEU A 206 -28.75 25.21 -13.74
N PRO A 207 -28.29 23.98 -13.50
CA PRO A 207 -29.19 22.82 -13.39
C PRO A 207 -29.88 22.86 -12.01
N TYR A 208 -31.15 23.21 -12.01
CA TYR A 208 -31.95 23.35 -10.78
C TYR A 208 -33.44 23.06 -11.02
N GLU A 209 -34.01 22.26 -10.13
CA GLU A 209 -35.42 21.99 -10.02
C GLU A 209 -35.87 22.28 -8.58
N PRO A 210 -36.78 23.23 -8.37
CA PRO A 210 -37.29 23.58 -7.04
C PRO A 210 -37.94 22.38 -6.33
N GLY A 211 -37.64 22.20 -5.05
CA GLY A 211 -38.22 21.16 -4.19
C GLY A 211 -37.61 19.76 -4.37
N ARG A 212 -36.79 19.49 -5.37
CA ARG A 212 -36.22 18.15 -5.59
C ARG A 212 -34.98 17.91 -4.72
N PRO A 213 -34.95 16.82 -3.92
CA PRO A 213 -33.83 16.52 -3.01
C PRO A 213 -32.46 16.41 -3.68
N ALA A 214 -32.39 15.98 -4.94
CA ALA A 214 -31.17 15.95 -5.73
C ALA A 214 -30.48 17.32 -5.85
N PHE A 215 -31.20 18.43 -5.75
CA PHE A 215 -30.66 19.79 -5.91
C PHE A 215 -30.56 20.56 -4.58
N THR A 216 -30.68 19.90 -3.42
CA THR A 216 -30.62 20.57 -2.11
C THR A 216 -29.34 21.37 -1.93
N SER A 217 -28.20 20.86 -2.39
CA SER A 217 -26.92 21.56 -2.32
C SER A 217 -26.87 22.84 -3.16
N LEU A 218 -27.68 22.95 -4.22
CA LEU A 218 -27.73 24.08 -5.13
C LEU A 218 -28.73 25.15 -4.70
N ARG A 219 -29.58 24.89 -3.69
CA ARG A 219 -30.67 25.78 -3.31
C ARG A 219 -30.22 27.22 -3.08
N ARG A 220 -29.17 27.41 -2.28
CA ARG A 220 -28.65 28.76 -1.98
C ARG A 220 -28.21 29.48 -3.25
N THR A 221 -27.40 28.82 -4.07
CA THR A 221 -26.91 29.38 -5.34
C THR A 221 -28.06 29.73 -6.27
N ALA A 222 -29.08 28.87 -6.35
CA ALA A 222 -30.27 29.13 -7.16
C ALA A 222 -31.07 30.35 -6.65
N GLU A 223 -31.35 30.41 -5.35
CA GLU A 223 -32.10 31.53 -4.74
C GLU A 223 -31.34 32.85 -4.89
N ASP A 224 -30.01 32.86 -4.74
CA ASP A 224 -29.18 34.03 -4.93
C ASP A 224 -29.18 34.51 -6.40
N LEU A 225 -28.98 33.57 -7.36
CA LEU A 225 -29.01 33.91 -8.78
C LEU A 225 -30.40 34.37 -9.23
N GLN A 226 -31.48 33.78 -8.70
CA GLN A 226 -32.88 34.21 -9.00
C GLN A 226 -33.12 35.67 -8.52
N ARG A 227 -32.63 36.00 -7.34
CA ARG A 227 -32.67 37.40 -6.83
C ARG A 227 -31.89 38.38 -7.72
N LEU A 228 -30.68 37.99 -8.11
CA LEU A 228 -29.86 38.84 -8.99
C LEU A 228 -30.42 38.98 -10.41
N ALA A 229 -31.12 37.91 -10.90
CA ALA A 229 -31.79 37.92 -12.22
C ALA A 229 -33.01 38.84 -12.27
N ALA A 230 -33.59 39.21 -11.12
CA ALA A 230 -34.73 40.13 -11.03
C ALA A 230 -35.87 39.84 -12.03
N GLY A 231 -36.24 38.56 -12.21
CA GLY A 231 -37.29 38.10 -13.11
C GLY A 231 -36.84 37.74 -14.55
N ARG A 232 -35.55 37.90 -14.88
CA ARG A 232 -35.00 37.41 -16.17
C ARG A 232 -34.57 35.94 -16.05
N ILE A 233 -35.55 35.08 -15.82
CA ILE A 233 -35.34 33.64 -15.65
C ILE A 233 -36.01 32.95 -16.84
N GLU A 234 -35.24 32.14 -17.54
CA GLU A 234 -35.68 31.26 -18.61
C GLU A 234 -35.65 29.82 -18.13
N GLU A 235 -36.81 29.27 -17.85
CA GLU A 235 -36.93 27.86 -17.41
C GLU A 235 -37.12 26.97 -18.63
N LEU A 236 -36.20 26.02 -18.81
CA LEU A 236 -36.24 25.06 -19.90
C LEU A 236 -36.88 23.74 -19.43
N PRO A 237 -37.79 23.16 -20.25
CA PRO A 237 -38.41 21.87 -19.95
C PRO A 237 -37.38 20.72 -20.06
N PRO A 238 -37.66 19.56 -19.44
CA PRO A 238 -36.83 18.38 -19.57
C PRO A 238 -36.83 17.84 -21.01
N ARG A 239 -35.66 17.62 -21.60
CA ARG A 239 -35.46 17.12 -22.97
C ARG A 239 -34.65 15.84 -23.05
N TYR A 240 -34.26 15.27 -21.90
CA TYR A 240 -33.39 14.10 -21.88
C TYR A 240 -33.99 12.86 -22.52
N SER A 241 -35.34 12.71 -22.41
CA SER A 241 -36.06 11.63 -23.08
C SER A 241 -36.04 11.69 -24.63
N GLU A 242 -35.63 12.82 -25.21
CA GLU A 242 -35.49 12.95 -26.67
C GLU A 242 -34.18 12.36 -27.19
N VAL A 243 -33.18 12.24 -26.33
CA VAL A 243 -31.80 11.88 -26.71
C VAL A 243 -31.26 10.65 -25.98
N ALA A 244 -31.83 10.25 -24.85
CA ALA A 244 -31.40 9.12 -24.04
C ALA A 244 -32.33 7.92 -24.17
N GLN A 245 -31.81 6.74 -23.82
CA GLN A 245 -32.64 5.53 -23.73
C GLN A 245 -33.76 5.68 -22.70
N PRO A 246 -34.96 5.06 -22.90
CA PRO A 246 -36.13 5.23 -22.03
C PRO A 246 -35.84 4.97 -20.54
N ALA A 247 -35.10 3.92 -20.21
CA ALA A 247 -34.75 3.60 -18.83
C ALA A 247 -33.85 4.67 -18.18
N LEU A 248 -32.93 5.28 -18.94
CA LEU A 248 -32.12 6.40 -18.47
C LEU A 248 -32.96 7.66 -18.24
N ALA A 249 -33.91 7.92 -19.13
CA ALA A 249 -34.82 9.04 -18.97
C ALA A 249 -35.79 8.84 -17.79
N HIS A 250 -36.21 7.60 -17.51
CA HIS A 250 -36.94 7.27 -16.29
C HIS A 250 -36.11 7.47 -15.04
N LEU A 251 -34.85 6.96 -15.01
CA LEU A 251 -33.91 7.17 -13.91
C LEU A 251 -33.73 8.66 -13.63
N GLU A 252 -33.63 9.50 -14.64
CA GLU A 252 -33.49 10.94 -14.47
C GLU A 252 -34.70 11.55 -13.74
N ARG A 253 -35.91 11.10 -14.06
CA ARG A 253 -37.14 11.61 -13.43
C ARG A 253 -37.34 11.08 -12.03
N ALA A 254 -37.07 9.81 -11.80
CA ALA A 254 -37.42 9.11 -10.57
C ALA A 254 -36.32 9.16 -9.48
N LEU A 255 -35.04 9.24 -9.86
CA LEU A 255 -33.93 9.20 -8.89
C LEU A 255 -33.94 10.40 -7.95
N PHE A 256 -34.01 10.16 -6.63
CA PHE A 256 -34.13 11.17 -5.59
C PHE A 256 -35.34 12.12 -5.80
N ALA A 257 -36.45 11.62 -6.30
CA ALA A 257 -37.70 12.33 -6.34
C ALA A 257 -38.49 12.07 -5.06
N ASP A 258 -39.26 13.07 -4.57
CA ASP A 258 -40.15 12.89 -3.43
C ASP A 258 -41.42 12.11 -3.84
N GLU A 259 -41.76 12.13 -5.11
CA GLU A 259 -42.88 11.39 -5.67
C GLU A 259 -42.51 9.92 -5.93
N VAL A 260 -43.38 9.00 -5.58
CA VAL A 260 -43.21 7.58 -5.88
C VAL A 260 -43.51 7.33 -7.36
N HIS A 261 -42.51 6.87 -8.09
CA HIS A 261 -42.64 6.44 -9.49
C HIS A 261 -42.85 4.93 -9.58
N GLU A 262 -43.68 4.47 -10.50
CA GLU A 262 -43.79 3.05 -10.78
C GLU A 262 -42.49 2.51 -11.36
N PRO A 263 -41.95 1.38 -10.82
CA PRO A 263 -40.77 0.74 -11.37
C PRO A 263 -40.94 0.35 -12.84
N VAL A 264 -39.89 0.56 -13.62
CA VAL A 264 -39.85 0.18 -15.04
C VAL A 264 -38.72 -0.81 -15.32
N ALA A 265 -38.78 -1.46 -16.48
CA ALA A 265 -37.71 -2.34 -16.94
C ALA A 265 -36.40 -1.54 -17.20
N VAL A 266 -35.25 -2.11 -16.86
CA VAL A 266 -33.94 -1.51 -17.18
C VAL A 266 -33.54 -1.65 -18.63
N ASP A 267 -34.12 -2.61 -19.36
CA ASP A 267 -33.95 -2.88 -20.80
C ASP A 267 -32.47 -2.96 -21.24
N GLY A 268 -31.58 -3.31 -20.31
CA GLY A 268 -30.13 -3.35 -20.53
C GLY A 268 -29.44 -2.00 -20.71
N ALA A 269 -30.21 -0.89 -20.65
CA ALA A 269 -29.64 0.46 -20.64
C ALA A 269 -29.03 0.82 -19.28
N VAL A 270 -29.48 0.20 -18.20
CA VAL A 270 -28.82 0.27 -16.88
C VAL A 270 -28.35 -1.13 -16.49
N ARG A 271 -27.10 -1.24 -16.06
CA ARG A 271 -26.49 -2.51 -15.65
C ARG A 271 -25.78 -2.36 -14.32
N PHE A 272 -25.77 -3.45 -13.55
CA PHE A 272 -25.24 -3.48 -12.20
C PHE A 272 -24.07 -4.46 -12.11
N PHE A 273 -22.95 -4.02 -11.60
CA PHE A 273 -21.75 -4.83 -11.38
C PHE A 273 -21.42 -4.90 -9.89
N GLU A 274 -21.39 -6.10 -9.36
CA GLU A 274 -21.01 -6.41 -7.99
C GLU A 274 -19.75 -7.29 -7.99
N ALA A 275 -18.67 -6.84 -7.39
CA ALA A 275 -17.45 -7.63 -7.34
C ALA A 275 -16.81 -7.62 -5.95
N ALA A 276 -16.13 -8.68 -5.62
CA ALA A 276 -15.29 -8.75 -4.42
C ALA A 276 -13.93 -8.11 -4.71
N GLY A 277 -13.61 -7.06 -3.94
CA GLY A 277 -12.39 -6.28 -4.04
C GLY A 277 -12.31 -5.32 -5.23
N ALA A 278 -11.47 -4.30 -5.09
CA ALA A 278 -11.23 -3.30 -6.13
C ALA A 278 -10.75 -3.93 -7.45
N ARG A 279 -9.90 -4.97 -7.35
CA ARG A 279 -9.43 -5.72 -8.51
C ARG A 279 -10.60 -6.37 -9.27
N GLY A 280 -11.48 -7.10 -8.58
CA GLY A 280 -12.61 -7.79 -9.19
C GLY A 280 -13.56 -6.82 -9.89
N ALA A 281 -13.82 -5.66 -9.29
CA ALA A 281 -14.64 -4.59 -9.86
C ALA A 281 -14.02 -4.03 -11.16
N LEU A 282 -12.74 -3.71 -11.15
CA LEU A 282 -12.03 -3.18 -12.32
C LEU A 282 -11.84 -4.23 -13.43
N GLU A 283 -11.71 -5.50 -13.07
CA GLU A 283 -11.69 -6.59 -14.05
C GLU A 283 -13.03 -6.74 -14.76
N LEU A 284 -14.18 -6.67 -14.04
CA LEU A 284 -15.51 -6.66 -14.68
C LEU A 284 -15.69 -5.46 -15.61
N VAL A 285 -15.32 -4.27 -15.15
CA VAL A 285 -15.36 -3.05 -15.98
C VAL A 285 -14.47 -3.22 -17.21
N GLY A 286 -13.24 -3.72 -17.03
CA GLY A 286 -12.29 -3.92 -18.12
C GLY A 286 -12.76 -4.94 -19.15
N GLU A 287 -13.38 -6.03 -18.73
CA GLU A 287 -13.97 -7.03 -19.62
C GLU A 287 -15.05 -6.40 -20.50
N GLU A 288 -15.97 -5.63 -19.90
CA GLU A 288 -17.05 -4.97 -20.63
C GLU A 288 -16.53 -3.88 -21.57
N LEU A 289 -15.53 -3.09 -21.12
CA LEU A 289 -14.86 -2.11 -21.98
C LEU A 289 -14.25 -2.75 -23.22
N LEU A 290 -13.55 -3.87 -23.06
CA LEU A 290 -12.99 -4.60 -24.21
C LEU A 290 -14.08 -5.14 -25.14
N ALA A 291 -15.20 -5.62 -24.59
CA ALA A 291 -16.32 -6.05 -25.40
C ALA A 291 -16.90 -4.89 -26.22
N LEU A 292 -17.09 -3.73 -25.59
CA LEU A 292 -17.59 -2.52 -26.26
C LEU A 292 -16.63 -2.03 -27.34
N LEU A 293 -15.33 -1.94 -27.05
CA LEU A 293 -14.31 -1.52 -28.02
C LEU A 293 -14.24 -2.47 -29.23
N ARG A 294 -14.39 -3.79 -29.01
CA ARG A 294 -14.43 -4.79 -30.09
C ARG A 294 -15.68 -4.68 -30.98
N THR A 295 -16.78 -4.20 -30.43
CA THR A 295 -17.99 -3.92 -31.25
C THR A 295 -17.93 -2.61 -32.01
N GLY A 296 -16.82 -1.86 -31.87
CA GLY A 296 -16.56 -0.61 -32.61
C GLY A 296 -17.04 0.65 -31.88
N VAL A 297 -17.41 0.56 -30.60
CA VAL A 297 -17.74 1.76 -29.79
C VAL A 297 -16.48 2.62 -29.66
N PRO A 298 -16.51 3.92 -30.02
CA PRO A 298 -15.35 4.80 -29.87
C PRO A 298 -14.93 4.92 -28.40
N ALA A 299 -13.63 4.74 -28.12
CA ALA A 299 -13.13 4.77 -26.74
C ALA A 299 -13.42 6.12 -26.04
N GLU A 300 -13.32 7.22 -26.78
CA GLU A 300 -13.59 8.58 -26.28
C GLU A 300 -15.05 8.85 -25.98
N SER A 301 -15.99 8.00 -26.42
CA SER A 301 -17.41 8.10 -26.08
C SER A 301 -17.73 7.37 -24.76
N ILE A 302 -16.77 6.70 -24.15
CA ILE A 302 -16.93 5.95 -22.91
C ILE A 302 -16.28 6.70 -21.74
N GLY A 303 -17.06 6.87 -20.65
CA GLY A 303 -16.57 7.46 -19.40
C GLY A 303 -16.53 6.46 -18.24
N VAL A 304 -15.47 6.49 -17.46
CA VAL A 304 -15.37 5.83 -16.14
C VAL A 304 -15.34 6.92 -15.09
N ILE A 305 -16.39 6.98 -14.29
CA ILE A 305 -16.64 8.03 -13.30
C ILE A 305 -16.43 7.44 -11.90
N CYS A 306 -15.63 8.06 -11.06
CA CYS A 306 -15.35 7.57 -9.72
C CYS A 306 -15.39 8.68 -8.65
N PRO A 307 -15.56 8.34 -7.36
CA PRO A 307 -15.58 9.34 -6.30
C PRO A 307 -14.23 10.07 -6.12
N SER A 308 -13.11 9.36 -6.38
CA SER A 308 -11.76 9.90 -6.29
C SER A 308 -10.83 9.22 -7.28
N VAL A 309 -10.36 9.98 -8.25
CA VAL A 309 -9.36 9.53 -9.22
C VAL A 309 -8.04 9.16 -8.53
N GLU A 310 -7.63 9.89 -7.50
CA GLU A 310 -6.38 9.65 -6.78
C GLU A 310 -6.33 8.26 -6.14
N ARG A 311 -7.45 7.83 -5.51
CA ARG A 311 -7.55 6.51 -4.87
C ARG A 311 -7.62 5.38 -5.89
N LEU A 312 -8.32 5.60 -6.99
CA LEU A 312 -8.56 4.57 -8.00
C LEU A 312 -7.40 4.43 -8.99
N ARG A 313 -6.54 5.43 -9.15
CA ARG A 313 -5.50 5.47 -10.18
C ARG A 313 -4.63 4.21 -10.22
N ALA A 314 -3.98 3.84 -9.13
CA ALA A 314 -3.04 2.72 -9.11
C ALA A 314 -3.69 1.36 -9.43
N PRO A 315 -4.82 0.96 -8.79
CA PRO A 315 -5.51 -0.27 -9.17
C PRO A 315 -6.06 -0.23 -10.60
N LEU A 316 -6.53 0.92 -11.08
CA LEU A 316 -7.02 1.09 -12.44
C LEU A 316 -5.89 0.95 -13.48
N GLU A 317 -4.76 1.63 -13.27
CA GLU A 317 -3.58 1.51 -14.15
C GLU A 317 -3.09 0.07 -14.23
N THR A 318 -3.14 -0.66 -13.11
CA THR A 318 -2.78 -2.09 -13.07
C THR A 318 -3.78 -2.93 -13.87
N ALA A 319 -5.08 -2.77 -13.64
CA ALA A 319 -6.12 -3.56 -14.30
C ALA A 319 -6.20 -3.25 -15.80
N PHE A 320 -6.33 -1.98 -16.16
CA PHE A 320 -6.48 -1.58 -17.56
C PHE A 320 -5.19 -1.77 -18.37
N GLY A 321 -4.02 -1.52 -17.76
CA GLY A 321 -2.74 -1.80 -18.37
C GLY A 321 -2.53 -3.29 -18.66
N THR A 322 -2.92 -4.17 -17.71
CA THR A 322 -2.86 -5.62 -17.89
C THR A 322 -3.79 -6.10 -19.02
N LEU A 323 -4.95 -5.49 -19.14
CA LEU A 323 -5.95 -5.82 -20.17
C LEU A 323 -5.68 -5.12 -21.51
N GLY A 324 -4.74 -4.17 -21.59
CA GLY A 324 -4.40 -3.42 -22.79
C GLY A 324 -5.48 -2.41 -23.21
N ILE A 325 -6.28 -1.90 -22.26
CA ILE A 325 -7.33 -0.93 -22.52
C ILE A 325 -6.71 0.46 -22.71
N PRO A 326 -7.01 1.19 -23.79
CA PRO A 326 -6.58 2.57 -23.94
C PRO A 326 -7.41 3.48 -23.04
N TYR A 327 -6.77 4.15 -22.07
CA TYR A 327 -7.45 5.04 -21.14
C TYR A 327 -6.67 6.34 -20.94
N ALA A 328 -7.37 7.36 -20.45
CA ALA A 328 -6.79 8.63 -20.04
C ALA A 328 -7.41 9.08 -18.71
N VAL A 329 -6.57 9.31 -17.69
CA VAL A 329 -7.03 9.72 -16.36
C VAL A 329 -6.93 11.24 -16.25
N ASP A 330 -8.07 11.91 -16.09
CA ASP A 330 -8.13 13.36 -15.87
C ASP A 330 -7.87 13.68 -14.40
N GLY A 331 -6.64 13.98 -14.06
CA GLY A 331 -6.24 14.30 -12.71
C GLY A 331 -4.77 14.66 -12.59
N GLU A 332 -4.42 15.28 -11.49
CA GLU A 332 -3.04 15.57 -11.12
C GLU A 332 -2.43 14.34 -10.43
N VAL A 333 -1.11 14.22 -10.53
CA VAL A 333 -0.29 13.23 -9.84
C VAL A 333 0.76 14.00 -9.04
N ARG A 334 1.03 13.58 -7.81
CA ARG A 334 2.16 14.15 -7.07
C ARG A 334 3.46 13.79 -7.77
N LEU A 335 4.39 14.72 -7.82
CA LEU A 335 5.73 14.48 -8.37
C LEU A 335 6.37 13.23 -7.75
N ALA A 336 6.26 13.08 -6.44
CA ALA A 336 6.75 11.92 -5.69
C ALA A 336 6.12 10.56 -6.07
N GLN A 337 5.02 10.55 -6.82
CA GLN A 337 4.36 9.32 -7.30
C GLN A 337 4.82 8.94 -8.73
N THR A 338 5.52 9.80 -9.42
CA THR A 338 6.15 9.44 -10.71
C THR A 338 7.45 8.67 -10.47
N PRO A 339 7.88 7.76 -11.38
CA PRO A 339 9.13 7.01 -11.20
C PRO A 339 10.34 7.90 -10.96
N PHE A 340 10.49 8.96 -11.74
CA PHE A 340 11.57 9.94 -11.59
C PHE A 340 11.48 10.69 -10.26
N GLY A 341 10.30 11.19 -9.91
CA GLY A 341 10.08 11.94 -8.68
C GLY A 341 10.21 11.08 -7.43
N GLN A 342 9.75 9.82 -7.45
CA GLN A 342 9.91 8.89 -6.35
C GLN A 342 11.39 8.61 -6.06
N ALA A 343 12.18 8.37 -7.10
CA ALA A 343 13.61 8.16 -6.95
C ALA A 343 14.29 9.39 -6.34
N LEU A 344 13.97 10.58 -6.83
CA LEU A 344 14.50 11.83 -6.31
C LEU A 344 14.14 12.05 -4.84
N VAL A 345 12.84 12.02 -4.51
CA VAL A 345 12.35 12.28 -3.15
C VAL A 345 12.91 11.28 -2.16
N SER A 346 12.97 9.99 -2.52
CA SER A 346 13.58 8.97 -1.67
C SER A 346 15.06 9.27 -1.40
N MET A 347 15.80 9.70 -2.41
CA MET A 347 17.21 10.09 -2.25
C MET A 347 17.39 11.30 -1.33
N LEU A 348 16.54 12.32 -1.47
CA LEU A 348 16.57 13.50 -0.62
C LEU A 348 16.19 13.18 0.83
N ARG A 349 15.16 12.34 1.04
CA ARG A 349 14.80 11.86 2.37
C ARG A 349 15.97 11.15 3.05
N PHE A 350 16.64 10.27 2.31
CA PHE A 350 17.79 9.54 2.85
C PHE A 350 18.96 10.48 3.18
N ALA A 351 19.32 11.37 2.28
CA ALA A 351 20.50 12.23 2.45
C ALA A 351 20.30 13.34 3.47
N TRP A 352 19.10 13.94 3.55
CA TRP A 352 18.82 15.16 4.29
C TRP A 352 17.96 14.98 5.54
N LEU A 353 17.05 14.01 5.55
CA LEU A 353 16.00 13.90 6.57
C LEU A 353 16.12 12.63 7.42
N GLY A 354 17.28 11.98 7.40
CA GLY A 354 17.51 10.77 8.17
C GLY A 354 16.65 9.59 7.70
N GLY A 355 16.35 9.53 6.41
CA GLY A 355 15.53 8.48 5.80
C GLY A 355 16.11 7.08 5.98
N SER A 356 15.28 6.11 5.68
CA SER A 356 15.57 4.68 5.88
C SER A 356 16.51 4.10 4.81
N ARG A 357 17.06 2.92 5.09
CA ARG A 357 17.71 2.09 4.08
C ARG A 357 16.83 1.90 2.84
N GLY A 358 15.51 1.73 3.03
CA GLY A 358 14.55 1.59 1.94
C GLY A 358 14.54 2.78 0.99
N ASP A 359 14.69 4.00 1.50
CA ASP A 359 14.75 5.21 0.68
C ASP A 359 15.99 5.21 -0.23
N LEU A 360 17.18 4.89 0.31
CA LEU A 360 18.40 4.77 -0.50
C LEU A 360 18.22 3.71 -1.60
N PHE A 361 17.72 2.53 -1.26
CA PHE A 361 17.58 1.44 -2.23
C PHE A 361 16.44 1.68 -3.24
N THR A 362 15.43 2.47 -2.90
CA THR A 362 14.44 2.96 -3.88
C THR A 362 15.12 3.77 -4.99
N PHE A 363 16.04 4.66 -4.62
CA PHE A 363 16.85 5.38 -5.60
C PHE A 363 17.81 4.47 -6.35
N LEU A 364 18.63 3.65 -5.64
CA LEU A 364 19.67 2.82 -6.27
C LEU A 364 19.10 1.79 -7.25
N ARG A 365 17.91 1.24 -6.99
CA ARG A 365 17.21 0.29 -7.89
C ARG A 365 16.61 0.95 -9.12
N SER A 366 16.43 2.26 -9.09
CA SER A 366 15.87 2.99 -10.22
C SER A 366 16.87 3.11 -11.36
N PRO A 367 16.41 3.24 -12.61
CA PRO A 367 17.30 3.49 -13.74
C PRO A 367 18.06 4.82 -13.63
N PHE A 368 17.60 5.70 -12.74
CA PHE A 368 18.14 7.04 -12.56
C PHE A 368 19.43 7.07 -11.72
N SER A 369 19.74 6.00 -10.99
CA SER A 369 20.95 5.92 -10.17
C SER A 369 22.24 5.72 -10.97
N GLY A 370 22.14 5.05 -12.14
CA GLY A 370 23.27 4.63 -12.94
C GLY A 370 24.05 3.44 -12.34
N VAL A 371 23.54 2.82 -11.28
CA VAL A 371 24.16 1.66 -10.64
C VAL A 371 23.57 0.37 -11.21
N GLU A 372 24.45 -0.61 -11.48
CA GLU A 372 24.02 -1.90 -12.02
C GLU A 372 23.12 -2.64 -11.02
N ARG A 373 21.95 -3.12 -11.47
CA ARG A 373 20.95 -3.77 -10.63
C ARG A 373 21.50 -4.95 -9.81
N ARG A 374 22.37 -5.78 -10.40
CA ARG A 374 22.98 -6.92 -9.68
C ARG A 374 23.83 -6.48 -8.51
N ALA A 375 24.57 -5.37 -8.67
CA ALA A 375 25.35 -4.79 -7.58
C ALA A 375 24.45 -4.26 -6.46
N VAL A 376 23.35 -3.57 -6.82
CA VAL A 376 22.37 -3.08 -5.86
C VAL A 376 21.72 -4.23 -5.09
N ASP A 377 21.27 -5.28 -5.77
CA ASP A 377 20.63 -6.45 -5.14
C ASP A 377 21.60 -7.17 -4.19
N PHE A 378 22.88 -7.30 -4.58
CA PHE A 378 23.91 -7.87 -3.73
C PHE A 378 24.15 -7.06 -2.45
N VAL A 379 24.35 -5.75 -2.60
CA VAL A 379 24.60 -4.85 -1.46
C VAL A 379 23.41 -4.85 -0.50
N GLU A 380 22.21 -4.67 -1.03
CA GLU A 380 20.99 -4.65 -0.22
C GLU A 380 20.78 -5.96 0.53
N GLY A 381 20.91 -7.10 -0.15
CA GLY A 381 20.77 -8.40 0.48
C GLY A 381 21.77 -8.60 1.63
N ARG A 382 23.00 -8.11 1.50
CA ARG A 382 23.99 -8.17 2.57
C ARG A 382 23.66 -7.26 3.76
N LEU A 383 23.19 -6.04 3.48
CA LEU A 383 22.80 -5.11 4.54
C LEU A 383 21.53 -5.59 5.28
N ARG A 384 20.57 -6.12 4.57
CA ARG A 384 19.34 -6.70 5.15
C ARG A 384 19.67 -7.90 6.03
N GLY A 385 20.51 -8.80 5.54
CA GLY A 385 20.96 -9.98 6.29
C GLY A 385 21.76 -9.68 7.55
N ARG A 386 22.20 -8.42 7.74
CA ARG A 386 22.86 -7.93 8.96
C ARG A 386 22.01 -6.94 9.75
N ALA A 387 20.78 -6.70 9.31
CA ALA A 387 19.84 -5.71 9.86
C ALA A 387 20.40 -4.29 9.97
N VAL A 388 21.36 -3.90 9.11
CA VAL A 388 21.93 -2.55 9.11
C VAL A 388 20.87 -1.53 8.74
N GLN A 389 20.55 -0.60 9.65
CA GLN A 389 19.47 0.37 9.48
C GLN A 389 19.93 1.83 9.61
N SER A 390 20.93 2.11 10.45
CA SER A 390 21.47 3.47 10.63
C SER A 390 21.95 4.04 9.29
N PRO A 391 21.49 5.24 8.87
CA PRO A 391 21.83 5.82 7.57
C PRO A 391 23.33 5.90 7.29
N ASP A 392 24.14 6.24 8.28
CA ASP A 392 25.60 6.37 8.10
C ASP A 392 26.25 5.00 7.92
N ARG A 393 25.86 4.01 8.73
CA ARG A 393 26.32 2.62 8.56
C ARG A 393 25.85 1.99 7.26
N VAL A 394 24.65 2.35 6.79
CA VAL A 394 24.12 1.91 5.48
C VAL A 394 25.01 2.41 4.36
N VAL A 395 25.46 3.67 4.42
CA VAL A 395 26.39 4.23 3.42
C VAL A 395 27.75 3.55 3.53
N GLU A 396 28.37 3.54 4.71
CA GLU A 396 29.72 2.97 4.92
C GLU A 396 29.81 1.50 4.49
N GLU A 397 28.93 0.67 5.01
CA GLU A 397 28.90 -0.77 4.68
C GLU A 397 28.46 -1.01 3.23
N GLY A 398 27.53 -0.18 2.72
CA GLY A 398 27.05 -0.24 1.34
C GLY A 398 28.17 0.05 0.34
N GLU A 399 28.90 1.12 0.52
CA GLU A 399 30.05 1.49 -0.32
C GLU A 399 31.18 0.47 -0.23
N ARG A 400 31.47 -0.03 0.98
CA ARG A 400 32.45 -1.11 1.18
C ARG A 400 32.06 -2.39 0.40
N LEU A 401 30.80 -2.77 0.40
CA LEU A 401 30.30 -3.96 -0.32
C LEU A 401 30.23 -3.73 -1.82
N HIS A 402 29.88 -2.51 -2.24
CA HIS A 402 29.83 -2.12 -3.65
C HIS A 402 31.25 -1.94 -4.26
N GLY A 403 32.24 -1.65 -3.44
CA GLY A 403 33.61 -1.36 -3.85
C GLY A 403 33.81 0.02 -4.49
N ARG A 404 32.78 0.87 -4.47
CA ARG A 404 32.78 2.25 -5.01
C ARG A 404 31.85 3.12 -4.15
N PRO A 405 32.16 4.43 -4.03
CA PRO A 405 31.28 5.37 -3.30
C PRO A 405 29.91 5.55 -3.99
N PHE A 406 28.95 6.03 -3.22
CA PHE A 406 27.67 6.53 -3.69
C PHE A 406 27.71 8.07 -3.80
N PRO A 407 28.23 8.64 -4.91
CA PRO A 407 28.55 10.08 -4.99
C PRO A 407 27.33 10.97 -4.76
N ALA A 408 26.13 10.52 -5.12
CA ALA A 408 24.91 11.28 -4.91
C ALA A 408 24.62 11.53 -3.41
N VAL A 409 25.00 10.62 -2.51
CA VAL A 409 24.79 10.78 -1.06
C VAL A 409 25.73 11.86 -0.51
N ALA A 410 27.03 11.74 -0.80
CA ALA A 410 28.03 12.69 -0.35
C ALA A 410 27.77 14.10 -0.88
N GLU A 411 27.54 14.23 -2.20
CA GLU A 411 27.25 15.51 -2.85
C GLU A 411 26.02 16.23 -2.24
N LEU A 412 24.93 15.50 -1.96
CA LEU A 412 23.75 16.09 -1.33
C LEU A 412 24.00 16.50 0.13
N ARG A 413 24.79 15.71 0.88
CA ARG A 413 25.08 16.01 2.29
C ARG A 413 26.05 17.17 2.45
N GLU A 414 27.03 17.29 1.55
CA GLU A 414 28.09 18.30 1.60
C GLU A 414 27.72 19.62 0.90
N ALA A 415 26.65 19.61 0.09
CA ALA A 415 26.24 20.80 -0.67
C ALA A 415 25.83 21.96 0.25
N ASP A 416 26.37 23.13 0.00
CA ASP A 416 25.98 24.37 0.66
C ASP A 416 24.64 24.90 0.12
N ASP A 417 24.40 24.79 -1.19
CA ASP A 417 23.15 25.19 -1.85
C ASP A 417 22.27 23.97 -2.16
N PRO A 418 21.17 23.74 -1.42
CA PRO A 418 20.28 22.63 -1.64
C PRO A 418 19.56 22.66 -2.99
N LEU A 419 19.27 23.87 -3.55
CA LEU A 419 18.58 23.98 -4.84
C LEU A 419 19.51 23.56 -5.99
N GLU A 420 20.76 24.01 -5.96
CA GLU A 420 21.76 23.64 -6.97
C GLU A 420 22.09 22.14 -6.89
N ALA A 421 22.20 21.58 -5.67
CA ALA A 421 22.43 20.15 -5.47
C ALA A 421 21.32 19.30 -6.13
N VAL A 422 20.05 19.68 -5.93
CA VAL A 422 18.90 19.00 -6.57
C VAL A 422 18.99 19.14 -8.11
N ARG A 423 19.33 20.32 -8.61
CA ARG A 423 19.46 20.60 -10.03
C ARG A 423 20.52 19.69 -10.70
N LEU A 424 21.69 19.59 -10.08
CA LEU A 424 22.80 18.74 -10.55
C LEU A 424 22.43 17.25 -10.49
N LEU A 425 21.82 16.80 -9.38
CA LEU A 425 21.37 15.43 -9.22
C LEU A 425 20.37 15.04 -10.30
N THR A 426 19.35 15.88 -10.53
CA THR A 426 18.27 15.56 -11.47
C THR A 426 18.74 15.56 -12.92
N ALA A 427 19.66 16.43 -13.29
CA ALA A 427 20.31 16.39 -14.61
C ALA A 427 21.11 15.10 -14.82
N ARG A 428 21.83 14.63 -13.77
CA ARG A 428 22.53 13.34 -13.79
C ARG A 428 21.57 12.16 -13.87
N MET A 429 20.47 12.18 -13.10
CA MET A 429 19.44 11.15 -13.13
C MET A 429 18.90 10.93 -14.54
N LEU A 430 18.60 12.00 -15.26
CA LEU A 430 18.09 11.94 -16.63
C LEU A 430 19.14 11.32 -17.59
N ARG A 431 20.41 11.74 -17.48
CA ARG A 431 21.51 11.17 -18.27
C ARG A 431 21.73 9.69 -17.98
N ASN A 432 21.66 9.27 -16.72
CA ASN A 432 21.85 7.88 -16.33
C ASN A 432 20.77 6.97 -16.94
N ALA A 433 19.51 7.41 -16.94
CA ALA A 433 18.40 6.62 -17.44
C ALA A 433 18.39 6.46 -18.96
N TYR A 434 18.79 7.50 -19.70
CA TYR A 434 18.62 7.56 -21.15
C TYR A 434 19.95 7.64 -21.92
N GLY A 435 21.06 7.84 -21.25
CA GLY A 435 22.38 7.98 -21.88
C GLY A 435 22.55 9.23 -22.75
N LEU A 436 21.53 10.10 -22.77
CA LEU A 436 21.47 11.33 -23.58
C LEU A 436 21.07 12.50 -22.69
N GLU A 437 21.33 13.72 -23.14
CA GLU A 437 20.84 14.94 -22.48
C GLU A 437 19.32 15.07 -22.62
N ALA A 438 18.75 14.61 -23.74
CA ALA A 438 17.32 14.55 -23.97
C ALA A 438 16.85 13.09 -24.10
N PRO A 439 15.78 12.69 -23.37
CA PRO A 439 15.26 11.33 -23.44
C PRO A 439 14.60 11.04 -24.79
N PRO A 440 14.60 9.78 -25.25
CA PRO A 440 13.87 9.39 -26.44
C PRO A 440 12.37 9.56 -26.25
N VAL A 441 11.65 9.84 -27.33
CA VAL A 441 10.20 10.11 -27.32
C VAL A 441 9.41 8.81 -27.19
N GLY A 442 9.20 8.38 -25.95
CA GLY A 442 8.33 7.26 -25.57
C GLY A 442 7.34 7.67 -24.49
N GLU A 443 6.35 6.84 -24.18
CA GLU A 443 5.31 7.20 -23.18
C GLU A 443 5.90 7.36 -21.77
N ALA A 444 6.76 6.44 -21.33
CA ALA A 444 7.47 6.54 -20.05
C ALA A 444 8.41 7.74 -20.01
N SER A 445 9.20 7.96 -21.07
CA SER A 445 10.13 9.08 -21.13
C SER A 445 9.44 10.45 -21.19
N ARG A 446 8.23 10.52 -21.76
CA ARG A 446 7.42 11.74 -21.71
C ARG A 446 7.00 12.11 -20.30
N LEU A 447 6.62 11.13 -19.47
CA LEU A 447 6.29 11.37 -18.07
C LEU A 447 7.51 11.86 -17.29
N ASP A 448 8.66 11.21 -17.45
CA ASP A 448 9.90 11.61 -16.81
C ASP A 448 10.34 13.01 -17.22
N LEU A 449 10.25 13.33 -18.51
CA LEU A 449 10.56 14.67 -19.01
C LEU A 449 9.62 15.75 -18.43
N ARG A 450 8.32 15.50 -18.40
CA ARG A 450 7.35 16.42 -17.75
C ARG A 450 7.62 16.58 -16.26
N THR A 451 8.00 15.50 -15.58
CA THR A 451 8.39 15.55 -14.17
C THR A 451 9.62 16.44 -14.00
N TYR A 452 10.63 16.27 -14.84
CA TYR A 452 11.85 17.08 -14.84
C TYR A 452 11.58 18.56 -15.15
N GLU A 453 10.74 18.86 -16.17
CA GLU A 453 10.33 20.25 -16.49
C GLU A 453 9.57 20.90 -15.33
N THR A 454 8.65 20.17 -14.71
CA THR A 454 7.88 20.66 -13.56
C THR A 454 8.79 20.94 -12.38
N LEU A 455 9.76 20.05 -12.14
CA LEU A 455 10.79 20.22 -11.12
C LEU A 455 11.63 21.49 -11.38
N ASN A 456 12.12 21.69 -12.59
CA ASN A 456 12.94 22.88 -12.91
C ASN A 456 12.16 24.18 -12.73
N ARG A 457 10.87 24.19 -13.06
CA ARG A 457 10.00 25.35 -12.79
C ARG A 457 9.88 25.59 -11.27
N LEU A 458 9.64 24.53 -10.48
CA LEU A 458 9.59 24.65 -9.03
C LEU A 458 10.91 25.15 -8.43
N LEU A 459 12.06 24.60 -8.86
CA LEU A 459 13.37 25.09 -8.39
C LEU A 459 13.57 26.57 -8.71
N THR A 460 13.13 27.03 -9.90
CA THR A 460 13.19 28.45 -10.25
C THR A 460 12.28 29.31 -9.39
N GLU A 461 11.09 28.79 -9.02
CA GLU A 461 10.20 29.47 -8.08
C GLU A 461 10.80 29.54 -6.67
N LEU A 462 11.44 28.47 -6.19
CA LEU A 462 12.11 28.44 -4.90
C LEU A 462 13.33 29.37 -4.85
N GLU A 463 14.07 29.53 -5.95
CA GLU A 463 15.15 30.52 -6.05
C GLU A 463 14.62 31.95 -5.94
N ARG A 464 13.49 32.24 -6.59
CA ARG A 464 12.82 33.54 -6.46
C ARG A 464 12.34 33.78 -5.02
N TRP A 465 11.76 32.75 -4.42
CA TRP A 465 11.32 32.80 -3.03
C TRP A 465 12.48 33.03 -2.07
N ARG A 466 13.62 32.36 -2.25
CA ARG A 466 14.83 32.60 -1.44
C ARG A 466 15.30 34.04 -1.47
N LYS A 467 15.21 34.71 -2.62
CA LYS A 467 15.57 36.12 -2.76
C LYS A 467 14.60 37.05 -2.03
N LEU A 468 13.34 36.70 -1.93
CA LEU A 468 12.29 37.51 -1.28
C LEU A 468 12.18 37.27 0.22
N ALA A 469 12.21 36.01 0.59
CA ALA A 469 11.85 35.53 1.94
C ALA A 469 13.03 35.02 2.76
N GLY A 470 14.24 34.92 2.19
CA GLY A 470 15.45 34.41 2.87
C GLY A 470 15.70 32.92 2.63
N GLU A 471 16.72 32.41 3.29
CA GLU A 471 17.23 31.05 3.09
C GLU A 471 16.16 29.95 3.26
N LEU A 472 16.32 28.90 2.47
CA LEU A 472 15.51 27.69 2.50
C LEU A 472 16.29 26.55 3.15
N SER A 473 15.68 25.87 4.10
CA SER A 473 16.23 24.64 4.66
C SER A 473 16.11 23.48 3.67
N ARG A 474 16.91 22.44 3.87
CA ARG A 474 16.79 21.18 3.11
C ARG A 474 15.40 20.55 3.23
N ASP A 475 14.80 20.66 4.42
CA ASP A 475 13.44 20.18 4.69
C ASP A 475 12.37 21.00 3.92
N ASP A 476 12.55 22.31 3.77
CA ASP A 476 11.66 23.14 2.95
C ASP A 476 11.68 22.74 1.49
N VAL A 477 12.88 22.50 0.94
CA VAL A 477 13.04 22.04 -0.45
C VAL A 477 12.42 20.65 -0.66
N ALA A 478 12.73 19.70 0.22
CA ALA A 478 12.17 18.36 0.13
C ALA A 478 10.64 18.37 0.24
N SER A 479 10.09 19.13 1.19
CA SER A 479 8.65 19.28 1.40
C SER A 479 7.94 19.92 0.20
N ALA A 480 8.54 20.93 -0.43
CA ALA A 480 8.01 21.55 -1.63
C ALA A 480 7.94 20.56 -2.81
N LEU A 481 8.98 19.73 -2.96
CA LEU A 481 9.04 18.68 -3.99
C LEU A 481 8.00 17.58 -3.78
N GLU A 482 7.78 17.15 -2.55
CA GLU A 482 6.79 16.13 -2.22
C GLU A 482 5.35 16.57 -2.50
N ARG A 483 5.06 17.84 -2.31
CA ARG A 483 3.73 18.44 -2.52
C ARG A 483 3.47 18.82 -3.95
N GLN A 484 4.51 18.97 -4.78
CA GLN A 484 4.37 19.39 -6.17
C GLN A 484 3.54 18.37 -6.94
N THR A 485 2.56 18.89 -7.71
CA THR A 485 1.72 18.07 -8.61
C THR A 485 2.02 18.38 -10.07
N LEU A 486 1.72 17.43 -10.92
CA LEU A 486 1.77 17.56 -12.37
C LEU A 486 0.63 16.81 -13.05
N ARG A 487 0.28 17.18 -14.26
CA ARG A 487 -0.66 16.44 -15.11
C ARG A 487 0.12 15.52 -16.06
N PRO A 488 0.03 14.18 -15.90
CA PRO A 488 0.84 13.25 -16.69
C PRO A 488 0.39 13.19 -18.15
N LEU A 489 -0.93 13.18 -18.40
CA LEU A 489 -1.55 13.11 -19.74
C LEU A 489 -2.78 14.03 -19.77
N ARG A 490 -3.30 14.32 -20.96
CA ARG A 490 -4.57 14.99 -21.14
C ARG A 490 -5.71 14.00 -20.85
N GLY A 491 -6.71 14.41 -20.07
CA GLY A 491 -7.81 13.56 -19.63
C GLY A 491 -8.83 13.21 -20.72
N ASP A 492 -8.67 13.69 -21.94
CA ASP A 492 -9.62 13.55 -23.02
C ASP A 492 -8.93 13.36 -24.39
N GLU A 493 -7.83 12.62 -24.41
CA GLU A 493 -7.17 12.24 -25.66
C GLU A 493 -8.09 11.38 -26.54
N PRO A 494 -8.22 11.68 -27.86
CA PRO A 494 -8.96 10.84 -28.80
C PRO A 494 -8.49 9.38 -28.77
N GLY A 495 -9.44 8.44 -28.92
CA GLY A 495 -9.17 7.02 -28.92
C GLY A 495 -8.89 6.43 -27.53
N ARG A 496 -9.19 7.13 -26.46
CA ARG A 496 -9.01 6.66 -25.06
C ARG A 496 -10.29 6.79 -24.23
N VAL A 497 -10.53 5.81 -23.38
CA VAL A 497 -11.60 5.84 -22.38
C VAL A 497 -11.30 6.93 -21.35
N ALA A 498 -12.23 7.85 -21.13
CA ALA A 498 -12.05 8.94 -20.18
C ALA A 498 -12.28 8.45 -18.74
N VAL A 499 -11.31 8.65 -17.86
CA VAL A 499 -11.45 8.38 -16.41
C VAL A 499 -11.48 9.69 -15.66
N VAL A 500 -12.61 9.99 -15.02
CA VAL A 500 -12.87 11.29 -14.38
C VAL A 500 -13.48 11.12 -12.99
N ASP A 501 -13.33 12.12 -12.13
CA ASP A 501 -14.10 12.18 -10.89
C ASP A 501 -15.54 12.72 -11.14
N LEU A 502 -16.40 12.56 -10.12
CA LEU A 502 -17.78 13.03 -10.17
C LEU A 502 -17.89 14.53 -10.49
N LEU A 503 -16.94 15.33 -10.01
CA LEU A 503 -16.93 16.78 -10.19
C LEU A 503 -16.63 17.14 -11.66
N ARG A 504 -15.68 16.46 -12.29
CA ARG A 504 -15.34 16.66 -13.70
C ARG A 504 -16.38 16.06 -14.66
N ALA A 505 -17.07 15.00 -14.24
CA ALA A 505 -18.12 14.38 -15.03
C ALA A 505 -19.30 15.33 -15.32
N ARG A 506 -19.55 16.35 -14.48
CA ARG A 506 -20.70 17.26 -14.62
C ARG A 506 -20.72 18.06 -15.92
N THR A 507 -19.57 18.33 -16.51
CA THR A 507 -19.43 19.09 -17.77
C THR A 507 -19.23 18.19 -18.98
N ARG A 508 -19.04 16.89 -18.79
CA ARG A 508 -18.81 15.89 -19.83
C ARG A 508 -20.11 15.20 -20.28
N ARG A 509 -20.09 14.63 -21.47
CA ARG A 509 -21.16 13.78 -22.00
C ARG A 509 -20.55 12.53 -22.61
N PHE A 510 -21.19 11.38 -22.42
CA PHE A 510 -20.74 10.09 -22.88
C PHE A 510 -21.87 9.32 -23.55
N ASP A 511 -21.59 8.42 -24.48
CA ASP A 511 -22.58 7.46 -24.94
C ASP A 511 -22.78 6.37 -23.87
N ILE A 512 -21.66 5.94 -23.25
CA ILE A 512 -21.65 4.91 -22.21
C ILE A 512 -20.87 5.42 -21.00
N ALA A 513 -21.40 5.23 -19.79
CA ALA A 513 -20.71 5.58 -18.56
C ALA A 513 -20.71 4.44 -17.54
N PHE A 514 -19.57 4.28 -16.85
CA PHE A 514 -19.41 3.42 -15.68
C PHE A 514 -19.25 4.33 -14.45
N VAL A 515 -20.13 4.16 -13.45
CA VAL A 515 -20.06 4.88 -12.18
C VAL A 515 -19.63 3.91 -11.09
N LEU A 516 -18.42 4.13 -10.53
CA LEU A 516 -17.79 3.27 -9.55
C LEU A 516 -17.95 3.83 -8.13
N GLY A 517 -17.68 2.98 -7.13
CA GLY A 517 -17.65 3.40 -5.73
C GLY A 517 -19.01 3.44 -5.06
N LEU A 518 -19.92 2.53 -5.46
CA LEU A 518 -21.27 2.44 -4.91
C LEU A 518 -21.38 1.45 -3.74
N GLU A 519 -20.37 1.40 -2.91
CA GLU A 519 -20.35 0.74 -1.61
C GLU A 519 -20.36 1.77 -0.47
N GLU A 520 -20.81 1.35 0.72
CA GLU A 520 -20.85 2.19 1.91
C GLU A 520 -19.51 2.83 2.23
N GLY A 521 -19.50 4.12 2.57
CA GLY A 521 -18.31 4.89 2.90
C GLY A 521 -17.50 5.40 1.70
N SER A 522 -17.84 4.96 0.48
CA SER A 522 -17.28 5.47 -0.77
C SER A 522 -18.16 6.56 -1.37
N LEU A 523 -19.47 6.32 -1.49
CA LEU A 523 -20.51 7.29 -1.82
C LEU A 523 -21.78 7.01 -0.99
N PRO A 524 -22.37 8.01 -0.33
CA PRO A 524 -21.82 9.35 -0.11
C PRO A 524 -20.55 9.31 0.72
N ARG A 525 -19.62 10.24 0.43
CA ARG A 525 -18.37 10.38 1.16
C ARG A 525 -18.66 10.82 2.59
N ARG A 526 -17.93 10.24 3.55
CA ARG A 526 -17.99 10.72 4.92
C ARG A 526 -17.44 12.15 4.97
N GLY A 527 -18.24 13.10 5.45
CA GLY A 527 -17.77 14.45 5.68
C GLY A 527 -16.58 14.47 6.65
N SER A 528 -15.50 15.14 6.28
CA SER A 528 -14.44 15.46 7.22
C SER A 528 -14.74 16.83 7.81
N SER A 529 -15.03 16.92 9.09
CA SER A 529 -15.07 18.21 9.80
C SER A 529 -13.67 18.80 9.80
N SER A 530 -13.54 20.10 9.50
CA SER A 530 -12.27 20.80 9.68
C SER A 530 -11.94 20.87 11.17
N PRO A 531 -10.71 20.53 11.58
CA PRO A 531 -10.31 20.66 12.98
C PRO A 531 -10.22 22.13 13.45
N PHE A 532 -10.25 23.09 12.53
CA PHE A 532 -10.19 24.53 12.84
C PHE A 532 -11.56 25.22 12.85
N LEU A 533 -12.52 24.68 12.10
CA LEU A 533 -13.86 25.24 11.95
C LEU A 533 -14.86 24.11 12.05
N ASP A 534 -15.51 23.99 13.19
CA ASP A 534 -16.64 23.08 13.35
C ASP A 534 -17.91 23.64 12.67
N ASP A 535 -18.95 22.81 12.61
CA ASP A 535 -20.18 23.15 11.93
C ASP A 535 -20.94 24.29 12.64
N ASP A 536 -20.76 24.46 13.96
CA ASP A 536 -21.37 25.52 14.73
C ASP A 536 -20.70 26.85 14.46
N ALA A 537 -19.36 26.88 14.43
CA ALA A 537 -18.61 28.07 14.06
C ALA A 537 -18.92 28.50 12.61
N ARG A 538 -19.06 27.55 11.69
CA ARG A 538 -19.48 27.84 10.29
C ARG A 538 -20.85 28.48 10.21
N ARG A 539 -21.82 27.94 10.96
CA ARG A 539 -23.20 28.53 11.00
C ARG A 539 -23.20 29.94 11.55
N GLN A 540 -22.45 30.19 12.62
CA GLN A 540 -22.35 31.51 13.20
C GLN A 540 -21.70 32.55 12.25
N LEU A 541 -20.70 32.11 11.47
CA LEU A 541 -20.09 32.97 10.47
C LEU A 541 -21.03 33.22 9.28
N ASP A 542 -21.76 32.18 8.83
CA ASP A 542 -22.76 32.30 7.77
C ASP A 542 -23.92 33.25 8.16
N GLU A 543 -24.40 33.21 9.42
CA GLU A 543 -25.38 34.15 9.98
C GLU A 543 -24.89 35.58 9.99
N ARG A 544 -23.58 35.82 10.08
CA ARG A 544 -22.95 37.14 9.97
C ARG A 544 -22.69 37.59 8.54
N GLY A 545 -23.05 36.78 7.55
CA GLY A 545 -22.92 37.14 6.13
C GLY A 545 -21.73 36.48 5.41
N ALA A 546 -20.92 35.63 6.09
CA ALA A 546 -19.88 34.88 5.45
C ALA A 546 -20.45 33.87 4.42
N ARG A 547 -19.75 33.67 3.31
CA ARG A 547 -20.14 32.69 2.31
C ARG A 547 -19.15 31.51 2.33
N LEU A 548 -19.18 30.76 3.44
CA LEU A 548 -18.39 29.56 3.59
C LEU A 548 -19.06 28.36 2.90
N GLN A 549 -18.25 27.44 2.43
CA GLN A 549 -18.76 26.17 1.92
C GLN A 549 -19.48 25.40 3.03
N ARG A 550 -20.69 24.92 2.74
CA ARG A 550 -21.47 24.13 3.70
C ARG A 550 -20.91 22.70 3.80
N PRO A 551 -20.87 22.13 5.03
CA PRO A 551 -20.35 20.79 5.25
C PRO A 551 -21.30 19.67 4.81
N ASP A 552 -22.46 19.97 4.20
CA ASP A 552 -23.41 18.96 3.73
C ASP A 552 -22.86 18.18 2.53
N SER A 553 -21.89 17.32 2.85
CA SER A 553 -21.23 16.44 1.87
C SER A 553 -22.23 15.44 1.25
N VAL A 554 -23.28 15.03 1.98
CA VAL A 554 -24.28 14.05 1.48
C VAL A 554 -25.14 14.68 0.40
N SER A 555 -25.67 15.87 0.60
CA SER A 555 -26.46 16.57 -0.42
C SER A 555 -25.64 16.90 -1.67
N ARG A 556 -24.37 17.28 -1.47
CA ARG A 556 -23.44 17.51 -2.58
C ARG A 556 -23.15 16.25 -3.37
N ASP A 557 -22.84 15.15 -2.69
CA ASP A 557 -22.57 13.87 -3.35
C ASP A 557 -23.83 13.32 -4.02
N ARG A 558 -25.03 13.56 -3.45
CA ARG A 558 -26.30 13.23 -4.09
C ARG A 558 -26.46 13.96 -5.42
N TYR A 559 -26.22 15.26 -5.47
CA TYR A 559 -26.24 16.03 -6.71
C TYR A 559 -25.21 15.55 -7.73
N LEU A 560 -23.99 15.31 -7.31
CA LEU A 560 -22.92 14.84 -8.20
C LEU A 560 -23.20 13.45 -8.76
N PHE A 561 -23.71 12.54 -7.93
CA PHE A 561 -24.11 11.21 -8.35
C PHE A 561 -25.30 11.24 -9.31
N TYR A 562 -26.34 12.01 -8.97
CA TYR A 562 -27.47 12.27 -9.86
C TYR A 562 -27.00 12.80 -11.22
N THR A 563 -26.06 13.73 -11.21
CA THR A 563 -25.49 14.27 -12.44
C THR A 563 -24.70 13.22 -13.21
N ALA A 564 -23.88 12.39 -12.56
CA ALA A 564 -23.12 11.32 -13.20
C ALA A 564 -24.04 10.29 -13.88
N CYS A 565 -25.12 9.90 -13.22
CA CYS A 565 -26.11 8.96 -13.78
C CYS A 565 -26.80 9.46 -15.08
N LYS A 566 -26.79 10.77 -15.32
CA LYS A 566 -27.41 11.40 -16.51
C LYS A 566 -26.40 11.80 -17.60
N ARG A 567 -25.14 11.43 -17.45
CA ARG A 567 -24.13 11.71 -18.48
C ARG A 567 -24.18 10.76 -19.67
N PRO A 568 -24.49 9.45 -19.50
CA PRO A 568 -24.63 8.54 -20.62
C PRO A 568 -25.93 8.77 -21.38
N LEU A 569 -25.85 8.53 -22.70
CA LEU A 569 -27.04 8.60 -23.62
C LEU A 569 -27.58 7.20 -23.93
N GLU A 570 -26.71 6.19 -23.99
CA GLU A 570 -27.07 4.83 -24.39
C GLU A 570 -27.08 3.85 -23.23
N ARG A 571 -26.01 3.90 -22.36
CA ARG A 571 -25.88 2.87 -21.31
C ARG A 571 -25.14 3.37 -20.08
N LEU A 572 -25.67 3.00 -18.90
CA LEU A 572 -25.11 3.27 -17.59
C LEU A 572 -24.74 1.94 -16.92
N TYR A 573 -23.52 1.85 -16.43
CA TYR A 573 -23.05 0.78 -15.55
C TYR A 573 -22.83 1.33 -14.17
N LEU A 574 -23.46 0.71 -13.17
CA LEU A 574 -23.26 1.01 -11.76
C LEU A 574 -22.39 -0.09 -11.15
N VAL A 575 -21.32 0.29 -10.49
CA VAL A 575 -20.28 -0.66 -10.03
C VAL A 575 -20.03 -0.47 -8.54
N ARG A 576 -20.13 -1.56 -7.78
CA ARG A 576 -19.78 -1.57 -6.37
C ARG A 576 -18.83 -2.70 -6.01
N GLU A 577 -18.04 -2.49 -4.96
CA GLU A 577 -17.29 -3.52 -4.28
C GLU A 577 -18.18 -4.16 -3.22
N ALA A 578 -18.53 -5.45 -3.40
CA ALA A 578 -19.36 -6.21 -2.46
C ALA A 578 -18.56 -6.79 -1.28
N ALA A 579 -17.23 -6.79 -1.38
CA ALA A 579 -16.31 -7.17 -0.32
C ALA A 579 -14.98 -6.43 -0.52
N THR A 580 -14.15 -6.40 0.53
CA THR A 580 -12.77 -5.93 0.45
C THR A 580 -11.86 -6.98 -0.18
N ASP A 581 -10.58 -6.64 -0.45
CA ASP A 581 -9.60 -7.57 -1.02
C ASP A 581 -9.25 -8.73 -0.06
N ASP A 582 -9.49 -8.58 1.25
CA ASP A 582 -9.35 -9.64 2.27
C ASP A 582 -10.63 -10.47 2.47
N GLY A 583 -11.70 -10.18 1.73
CA GLY A 583 -12.96 -10.91 1.76
C GLY A 583 -13.99 -10.42 2.78
N SER A 584 -13.72 -9.36 3.51
CA SER A 584 -14.71 -8.76 4.42
C SER A 584 -15.86 -8.13 3.63
N PRO A 585 -17.15 -8.44 3.95
CA PRO A 585 -18.29 -7.91 3.20
C PRO A 585 -18.37 -6.37 3.30
N ARG A 586 -18.83 -5.74 2.21
CA ARG A 586 -19.16 -4.32 2.14
C ARG A 586 -20.63 -4.14 1.80
N GLU A 587 -21.31 -3.33 2.59
CA GLU A 587 -22.70 -2.97 2.31
C GLU A 587 -22.79 -2.06 1.08
N PRO A 588 -23.92 -2.10 0.36
CA PRO A 588 -24.16 -1.19 -0.74
C PRO A 588 -24.26 0.26 -0.24
N SER A 589 -23.96 1.19 -1.12
CA SER A 589 -24.27 2.61 -0.91
C SER A 589 -25.79 2.83 -0.86
N PRO A 590 -26.29 3.74 -0.01
CA PRO A 590 -27.70 4.16 -0.12
C PRO A 590 -28.10 4.62 -1.53
N PHE A 591 -27.18 5.17 -2.29
CA PHE A 591 -27.44 5.58 -3.68
C PHE A 591 -27.62 4.40 -4.64
N TRP A 592 -26.98 3.27 -4.34
CA TRP A 592 -27.21 2.02 -5.06
C TRP A 592 -28.63 1.52 -4.87
N ASP A 593 -29.12 1.51 -3.65
CA ASP A 593 -30.47 1.06 -3.31
C ASP A 593 -31.53 2.01 -3.92
N GLU A 594 -31.29 3.31 -3.88
CA GLU A 594 -32.15 4.33 -4.53
C GLU A 594 -32.28 4.09 -6.03
N VAL A 595 -31.21 3.76 -6.73
CA VAL A 595 -31.30 3.46 -8.17
C VAL A 595 -32.03 2.15 -8.41
N GLN A 596 -31.82 1.12 -7.60
CA GLN A 596 -32.51 -0.15 -7.77
C GLN A 596 -34.00 -0.02 -7.51
N ALA A 597 -34.41 0.82 -6.57
CA ALA A 597 -35.81 1.03 -6.21
C ALA A 597 -36.68 1.61 -7.34
N VAL A 598 -36.07 2.30 -8.30
CA VAL A 598 -36.83 2.87 -9.44
C VAL A 598 -37.01 1.92 -10.61
N PHE A 599 -36.51 0.69 -10.51
CA PHE A 599 -36.58 -0.34 -11.55
C PHE A 599 -37.21 -1.63 -11.06
N ASP A 600 -37.72 -2.43 -12.01
CA ASP A 600 -38.26 -3.75 -11.72
C ASP A 600 -37.19 -4.69 -11.13
N VAL A 601 -37.50 -5.31 -9.98
CA VAL A 601 -36.56 -6.11 -9.21
C VAL A 601 -36.04 -7.32 -9.99
N GLU A 602 -36.87 -8.00 -10.76
CA GLU A 602 -36.48 -9.18 -11.54
C GLU A 602 -35.57 -8.77 -12.71
N ASP A 603 -35.85 -7.63 -13.31
CA ASP A 603 -35.05 -7.09 -14.39
C ASP A 603 -33.68 -6.58 -13.86
N VAL A 604 -33.64 -5.91 -12.69
CA VAL A 604 -32.41 -5.57 -12.01
C VAL A 604 -31.53 -6.81 -11.75
N ARG A 605 -32.12 -7.90 -11.21
CA ARG A 605 -31.39 -9.17 -10.99
C ARG A 605 -30.85 -9.74 -12.30
N ARG A 606 -31.59 -9.71 -13.37
CA ARG A 606 -31.17 -10.18 -14.69
C ARG A 606 -29.98 -9.40 -15.24
N TRP A 607 -29.94 -8.11 -15.02
CA TRP A 607 -28.86 -7.23 -15.48
C TRP A 607 -27.78 -6.97 -14.45
N THR A 608 -27.75 -7.75 -13.35
CA THR A 608 -26.68 -7.73 -12.36
C THR A 608 -25.65 -8.81 -12.67
N ARG A 609 -24.41 -8.39 -12.90
CA ARG A 609 -23.25 -9.29 -13.03
C ARG A 609 -22.45 -9.31 -11.72
N ARG A 610 -22.05 -10.52 -11.32
CA ARG A 610 -21.29 -10.73 -10.08
C ARG A 610 -19.97 -11.40 -10.37
N ARG A 611 -18.91 -10.96 -9.64
CA ARG A 611 -17.60 -11.60 -9.63
C ARG A 611 -17.14 -11.83 -8.20
N SER A 612 -17.04 -13.09 -7.81
CA SER A 612 -16.59 -13.47 -6.47
C SER A 612 -15.06 -13.30 -6.33
N LEU A 613 -14.57 -13.23 -5.09
CA LEU A 613 -13.13 -13.18 -4.79
C LEU A 613 -12.41 -14.44 -5.30
N SER A 614 -13.10 -15.59 -5.27
CA SER A 614 -12.60 -16.87 -5.78
C SER A 614 -12.53 -16.95 -7.31
N ALA A 615 -13.16 -16.05 -8.03
CA ALA A 615 -13.11 -16.00 -9.50
C ALA A 615 -11.78 -15.40 -9.98
N LEU A 616 -10.70 -16.20 -9.85
CA LEU A 616 -9.34 -15.80 -10.23
C LEU A 616 -9.11 -15.81 -11.74
N THR A 617 -9.95 -16.51 -12.49
CA THR A 617 -9.85 -16.68 -13.94
C THR A 617 -11.19 -16.32 -14.61
N TRP A 618 -11.16 -16.11 -15.91
CA TRP A 618 -12.36 -15.98 -16.75
C TRP A 618 -12.81 -17.34 -17.25
N SER A 619 -14.07 -17.42 -17.71
CA SER A 619 -14.43 -18.54 -18.58
C SER A 619 -13.59 -18.49 -19.86
N LEU A 620 -13.35 -19.64 -20.46
CA LEU A 620 -12.45 -19.72 -21.62
C LEU A 620 -12.96 -18.86 -22.80
N ASP A 621 -14.28 -18.85 -23.03
CA ASP A 621 -14.93 -18.07 -24.08
C ASP A 621 -14.99 -16.57 -23.76
N GLY A 622 -15.08 -16.22 -22.49
CA GLY A 622 -15.13 -14.85 -22.00
C GLY A 622 -13.76 -14.23 -21.74
N ALA A 623 -12.66 -14.97 -21.89
CA ALA A 623 -11.33 -14.48 -21.57
C ALA A 623 -10.95 -13.25 -22.43
N PRO A 624 -10.69 -12.09 -21.83
CA PRO A 624 -10.53 -10.85 -22.54
C PRO A 624 -9.21 -10.74 -23.33
N THR A 625 -8.18 -11.46 -22.93
CA THR A 625 -6.85 -11.45 -23.56
C THR A 625 -6.30 -12.87 -23.71
N GLU A 626 -5.27 -13.03 -24.53
CA GLU A 626 -4.57 -14.32 -24.68
C GLU A 626 -3.98 -14.82 -23.34
N ARG A 627 -3.47 -13.93 -22.51
CA ARG A 627 -2.97 -14.28 -21.19
C ARG A 627 -4.06 -14.84 -20.30
N GLU A 628 -5.24 -14.20 -20.28
CA GLU A 628 -6.36 -14.65 -19.48
C GLU A 628 -6.97 -15.96 -20.04
N ARG A 629 -6.92 -16.15 -21.36
CA ARG A 629 -7.29 -17.41 -22.00
C ARG A 629 -6.38 -18.57 -21.58
N LEU A 630 -5.06 -18.32 -21.48
CA LEU A 630 -4.12 -19.33 -20.96
C LEU A 630 -4.40 -19.67 -19.49
N ARG A 631 -4.79 -18.70 -18.66
CA ARG A 631 -5.20 -18.94 -17.29
C ARG A 631 -6.47 -19.76 -17.20
N ALA A 632 -7.48 -19.42 -17.98
CA ALA A 632 -8.73 -20.19 -18.07
C ALA A 632 -8.49 -21.63 -18.56
N LEU A 633 -7.63 -21.82 -19.55
CA LEU A 633 -7.23 -23.13 -20.03
C LEU A 633 -6.48 -23.94 -18.95
N ALA A 634 -5.66 -23.26 -18.14
CA ALA A 634 -4.96 -23.89 -17.02
C ALA A 634 -5.94 -24.37 -15.94
N GLU A 635 -6.95 -23.58 -15.61
CA GLU A 635 -7.99 -23.95 -14.66
C GLU A 635 -8.84 -25.11 -15.18
N LEU A 636 -9.25 -25.08 -16.45
CA LEU A 636 -9.96 -26.18 -17.08
C LEU A 636 -9.13 -27.48 -17.01
N ALA A 637 -7.84 -27.42 -17.31
CA ALA A 637 -6.94 -28.55 -17.26
C ALA A 637 -6.71 -29.10 -15.84
N ALA A 638 -6.83 -28.26 -14.81
CA ALA A 638 -6.77 -28.70 -13.42
C ALA A 638 -8.05 -29.45 -12.98
N ASN A 639 -9.21 -29.02 -13.47
CA ASN A 639 -10.51 -29.55 -13.08
C ASN A 639 -11.00 -30.70 -14.01
N ASP A 640 -10.75 -30.57 -15.32
CA ASP A 640 -11.10 -31.54 -16.35
C ASP A 640 -9.97 -31.69 -17.40
N PRO A 641 -8.94 -32.48 -17.12
CA PRO A 641 -7.82 -32.68 -18.05
C PRO A 641 -8.24 -33.23 -19.42
N GLY A 642 -9.27 -34.12 -19.44
CA GLY A 642 -9.76 -34.71 -20.67
C GLY A 642 -10.47 -33.72 -21.59
N GLY A 643 -11.34 -32.90 -21.01
CA GLY A 643 -11.99 -31.78 -21.71
C GLY A 643 -10.99 -30.73 -22.22
N ALA A 644 -9.98 -30.40 -21.43
CA ALA A 644 -8.92 -29.49 -21.85
C ALA A 644 -8.10 -30.02 -23.03
N ASP A 645 -7.76 -31.31 -23.03
CA ASP A 645 -7.04 -31.98 -24.15
C ASP A 645 -7.90 -32.04 -25.41
N ALA A 646 -9.20 -32.34 -25.29
CA ALA A 646 -10.11 -32.37 -26.42
C ALA A 646 -10.27 -30.96 -27.04
N LEU A 647 -10.44 -29.95 -26.21
CA LEU A 647 -10.55 -28.58 -26.65
C LEU A 647 -9.26 -28.05 -27.29
N ALA A 648 -8.12 -28.39 -26.72
CA ALA A 648 -6.82 -28.00 -27.26
C ALA A 648 -6.58 -28.58 -28.65
N ARG A 649 -6.91 -29.86 -28.86
CA ARG A 649 -6.84 -30.51 -30.18
C ARG A 649 -7.79 -29.88 -31.20
N ALA A 650 -9.04 -29.62 -30.81
CA ALA A 650 -10.03 -29.00 -31.68
C ALA A 650 -9.62 -27.60 -32.16
N ASN A 651 -8.80 -26.85 -31.38
CA ASN A 651 -8.41 -25.48 -31.66
C ASN A 651 -6.93 -25.31 -32.02
N GLY A 652 -6.13 -26.37 -32.07
CA GLY A 652 -4.68 -26.31 -32.29
C GLY A 652 -3.91 -25.61 -31.15
N TRP A 653 -4.38 -25.83 -29.90
CA TRP A 653 -3.83 -25.19 -28.70
C TRP A 653 -2.98 -26.15 -27.85
N GLU A 654 -2.50 -27.22 -28.36
CA GLU A 654 -1.74 -28.23 -27.61
C GLU A 654 -0.50 -27.63 -26.91
N ARG A 655 0.25 -26.79 -27.62
CA ARG A 655 1.42 -26.08 -27.05
C ARG A 655 1.00 -25.09 -25.94
N ARG A 656 -0.18 -24.46 -26.07
CA ARG A 656 -0.73 -23.58 -25.04
C ARG A 656 -1.12 -24.37 -23.82
N LEU A 657 -1.78 -25.51 -24.01
CA LEU A 657 -2.16 -26.43 -22.93
C LEU A 657 -0.93 -26.97 -22.20
N GLU A 658 0.07 -27.43 -22.92
CA GLU A 658 1.34 -27.89 -22.35
C GLU A 658 1.99 -26.80 -21.48
N ARG A 659 2.05 -25.56 -21.97
CA ARG A 659 2.56 -24.43 -21.20
C ARG A 659 1.69 -24.13 -19.98
N ALA A 660 0.37 -24.14 -20.10
CA ALA A 660 -0.56 -23.89 -19.03
C ALA A 660 -0.45 -24.95 -17.92
N THR A 661 -0.34 -26.22 -18.32
CA THR A 661 -0.29 -27.36 -17.38
C THR A 661 1.10 -27.64 -16.80
N SER A 662 2.16 -27.16 -17.45
CA SER A 662 3.53 -27.34 -16.93
C SER A 662 3.72 -26.87 -15.49
N ALA A 663 2.94 -25.88 -15.06
CA ALA A 663 2.96 -25.36 -13.70
C ALA A 663 2.27 -26.29 -12.67
N PHE A 664 1.41 -27.20 -13.10
CA PHE A 664 0.68 -28.13 -12.20
C PHE A 664 1.37 -29.48 -12.05
N ARG A 665 2.22 -29.84 -13.00
CA ARG A 665 2.95 -31.11 -12.94
C ARG A 665 3.93 -31.05 -11.79
N ARG A 666 3.64 -31.81 -10.75
CA ARG A 666 4.56 -32.02 -9.64
C ARG A 666 5.32 -33.31 -9.90
N PRO A 667 6.64 -33.26 -10.11
CA PRO A 667 7.41 -34.47 -10.08
C PRO A 667 7.33 -35.05 -8.67
N THR A 668 7.04 -36.34 -8.57
CA THR A 668 7.01 -37.07 -7.31
C THR A 668 8.40 -37.50 -6.84
N LYS A 669 9.42 -37.31 -7.68
CA LYS A 669 10.83 -37.58 -7.38
C LYS A 669 11.72 -36.55 -8.08
N LEU A 670 12.89 -36.34 -7.49
CA LEU A 670 13.92 -35.55 -8.15
C LEU A 670 14.47 -36.32 -9.35
N THR A 671 14.61 -35.66 -10.50
CA THR A 671 15.07 -36.31 -11.75
C THR A 671 16.37 -35.71 -12.29
N HIS A 672 16.83 -34.57 -11.73
CA HIS A 672 18.03 -33.91 -12.20
C HIS A 672 19.30 -34.69 -11.82
N ALA A 673 20.07 -35.15 -12.82
CA ALA A 673 21.21 -36.08 -12.62
C ALA A 673 22.24 -35.57 -11.61
N LEU A 674 22.66 -34.32 -11.70
CA LEU A 674 23.65 -33.74 -10.76
C LEU A 674 23.12 -33.66 -9.32
N VAL A 675 21.82 -33.43 -9.11
CA VAL A 675 21.20 -33.42 -7.78
C VAL A 675 21.19 -34.84 -7.21
N LEU A 676 20.80 -35.82 -8.01
CA LEU A 676 20.79 -37.25 -7.58
C LEU A 676 22.19 -37.74 -7.28
N GLU A 677 23.19 -37.36 -8.09
CA GLU A 677 24.60 -37.67 -7.82
C GLU A 677 25.06 -37.10 -6.49
N GLN A 678 24.78 -35.80 -6.24
CA GLN A 678 25.13 -35.15 -4.98
C GLN A 678 24.44 -35.79 -3.78
N LEU A 679 23.16 -36.14 -3.87
CA LEU A 679 22.42 -36.81 -2.81
C LEU A 679 22.91 -38.25 -2.61
N GLY A 680 23.17 -38.97 -3.67
CA GLY A 680 23.67 -40.34 -3.65
C GLY A 680 25.05 -40.47 -3.01
N ALA A 681 25.90 -39.46 -3.19
CA ALA A 681 27.24 -39.39 -2.59
C ALA A 681 27.22 -39.04 -1.09
N LYS A 682 26.08 -38.60 -0.55
CA LYS A 682 25.99 -38.17 0.85
C LYS A 682 26.07 -39.39 1.79
N ALA A 683 27.10 -39.43 2.61
CA ALA A 683 27.32 -40.52 3.59
C ALA A 683 26.95 -40.10 5.03
N THR A 684 27.10 -38.83 5.36
CA THR A 684 26.85 -38.31 6.71
C THR A 684 25.61 -37.42 6.77
N PHE A 685 24.74 -37.71 7.73
CA PHE A 685 23.46 -37.01 7.94
C PHE A 685 23.40 -36.40 9.33
N ASN A 686 22.76 -35.25 9.44
CA ASN A 686 22.49 -34.63 10.73
C ASN A 686 21.14 -35.16 11.30
N VAL A 687 21.11 -35.40 12.61
CA VAL A 687 19.88 -35.96 13.26
C VAL A 687 18.67 -35.04 13.02
N THR A 688 18.84 -33.72 13.17
CA THR A 688 17.73 -32.74 12.94
C THR A 688 17.32 -32.65 11.47
N GLU A 689 18.22 -33.00 10.54
CA GLU A 689 17.92 -33.10 9.12
C GLU A 689 16.98 -34.26 8.82
N LEU A 690 17.23 -35.40 9.45
CA LEU A 690 16.38 -36.60 9.29
C LEU A 690 14.99 -36.38 9.91
N GLU A 691 14.91 -35.76 11.08
CA GLU A 691 13.62 -35.36 11.68
C GLU A 691 12.85 -34.43 10.76
N ARG A 692 13.52 -33.43 10.16
CA ARG A 692 12.87 -32.51 9.23
C ARG A 692 12.38 -33.19 7.96
N PHE A 693 13.12 -34.20 7.47
CA PHE A 693 12.69 -35.01 6.34
C PHE A 693 11.48 -35.88 6.73
N ALA A 694 11.46 -36.42 7.94
CA ALA A 694 10.31 -37.17 8.47
C ALA A 694 9.06 -36.32 8.64
N ASP A 695 9.21 -35.02 9.03
CA ASP A 695 8.09 -34.09 9.12
C ASP A 695 7.48 -33.78 7.75
N CYS A 696 8.31 -33.54 6.72
CA CYS A 696 7.92 -33.38 5.32
C CYS A 696 9.16 -33.33 4.42
N SER A 697 9.27 -34.27 3.45
CA SER A 697 10.44 -34.33 2.57
C SER A 697 10.56 -33.11 1.65
N SER A 698 9.46 -32.50 1.21
CA SER A 698 9.49 -31.26 0.45
C SER A 698 10.02 -30.09 1.28
N ALA A 699 9.62 -29.99 2.54
CA ALA A 699 10.12 -28.95 3.43
C ALA A 699 11.62 -29.13 3.72
N TRP A 700 12.06 -30.37 3.96
CA TRP A 700 13.49 -30.68 4.07
C TRP A 700 14.25 -30.25 2.82
N PHE A 701 13.75 -30.54 1.61
CA PHE A 701 14.41 -30.19 0.37
C PHE A 701 14.62 -28.68 0.25
N VAL A 702 13.60 -27.88 0.54
CA VAL A 702 13.70 -26.43 0.49
C VAL A 702 14.62 -25.90 1.59
N GLU A 703 14.40 -26.29 2.84
CA GLU A 703 15.08 -25.68 3.99
C GLU A 703 16.52 -26.18 4.21
N ARG A 704 16.82 -27.44 3.86
CA ARG A 704 18.10 -28.05 4.14
C ARG A 704 18.97 -28.28 2.91
N PHE A 705 18.39 -28.69 1.79
CA PHE A 705 19.15 -28.92 0.56
C PHE A 705 19.32 -27.62 -0.24
N LEU A 706 18.24 -26.92 -0.59
CA LEU A 706 18.31 -25.60 -1.25
C LEU A 706 18.82 -24.54 -0.29
N SER A 707 18.45 -24.66 0.97
CA SER A 707 18.89 -23.78 2.07
C SER A 707 18.79 -22.28 1.75
N PRO A 708 17.60 -21.78 1.37
CA PRO A 708 17.44 -20.37 1.07
C PRO A 708 17.77 -19.55 2.32
N ARG A 709 18.56 -18.51 2.12
CA ARG A 709 18.88 -17.61 3.21
C ARG A 709 17.76 -16.60 3.40
N SER A 710 17.39 -16.35 4.66
CA SER A 710 16.55 -15.20 4.97
C SER A 710 17.25 -13.92 4.50
N ILE A 711 16.51 -13.06 3.81
CA ILE A 711 17.04 -11.77 3.36
C ILE A 711 17.09 -10.81 4.54
N ASP A 712 16.08 -10.82 5.41
CA ASP A 712 16.03 -9.98 6.59
C ASP A 712 16.49 -10.75 7.83
N ALA A 713 17.30 -10.11 8.64
CA ALA A 713 17.63 -10.61 9.96
C ALA A 713 16.51 -10.21 10.93
N GLU A 714 15.95 -11.19 11.61
CA GLU A 714 14.88 -11.01 12.60
C GLU A 714 15.29 -11.63 13.93
N VAL A 715 14.72 -11.12 15.02
CA VAL A 715 14.83 -11.73 16.35
C VAL A 715 13.85 -12.91 16.40
N ASP A 716 14.25 -14.00 15.76
CA ASP A 716 13.47 -15.22 15.63
C ASP A 716 13.73 -16.23 16.78
N ALA A 717 12.97 -17.31 16.80
CA ALA A 717 13.13 -18.38 17.76
C ALA A 717 14.53 -19.06 17.68
N LYS A 718 15.14 -19.06 16.49
CA LYS A 718 16.48 -19.65 16.28
C LYS A 718 17.56 -18.80 16.92
N LEU A 719 17.49 -17.47 16.78
CA LEU A 719 18.42 -16.55 17.46
C LEU A 719 18.25 -16.66 18.98
N ARG A 720 17.01 -16.63 19.50
CA ARG A 720 16.72 -16.82 20.92
C ARG A 720 17.31 -18.14 21.44
N GLY A 721 17.07 -19.23 20.72
CA GLY A 721 17.61 -20.55 21.06
C GLY A 721 19.14 -20.56 21.10
N SER A 722 19.79 -19.99 20.08
CA SER A 722 21.25 -19.94 19.98
C SER A 722 21.89 -19.16 21.12
N VAL A 723 21.31 -18.02 21.52
CA VAL A 723 21.80 -17.21 22.66
C VAL A 723 21.60 -17.97 23.97
N ALA A 724 20.43 -18.61 24.17
CA ALA A 724 20.15 -19.40 25.37
C ALA A 724 21.11 -20.59 25.53
N HIS A 725 21.36 -21.36 24.47
CA HIS A 725 22.31 -22.48 24.50
C HIS A 725 23.74 -22.01 24.79
N ASN A 726 24.16 -20.87 24.19
CA ASN A 726 25.47 -20.29 24.47
C ASN A 726 25.60 -19.83 25.94
N ALA A 727 24.55 -19.22 26.49
CA ALA A 727 24.55 -18.81 27.90
C ALA A 727 24.62 -20.02 28.84
N LEU A 728 23.84 -21.07 28.59
CA LEU A 728 23.86 -22.33 29.35
C LEU A 728 25.21 -23.05 29.24
N TYR A 729 25.81 -23.10 28.06
CA TYR A 729 27.14 -23.67 27.86
C TYR A 729 28.18 -22.94 28.70
N LYS A 730 28.21 -21.62 28.65
CA LYS A 730 29.14 -20.81 29.46
C LYS A 730 28.90 -21.01 30.96
N PHE A 731 27.64 -21.04 31.36
CA PHE A 731 27.25 -21.21 32.75
C PHE A 731 27.77 -22.56 33.31
N PHE A 732 27.43 -23.68 32.72
CA PHE A 732 27.84 -24.98 33.22
C PHE A 732 29.35 -25.23 33.09
N THR A 733 30.01 -24.61 32.11
CA THR A 733 31.48 -24.70 31.98
C THR A 733 32.20 -23.89 33.06
N ARG A 734 31.67 -22.75 33.49
CA ARG A 734 32.25 -21.85 34.49
C ARG A 734 31.88 -22.23 35.93
N MET A 735 30.75 -22.85 36.13
CA MET A 735 30.17 -23.20 37.41
C MET A 735 31.20 -23.91 38.35
N PRO A 736 31.90 -24.96 37.91
CA PRO A 736 32.87 -25.65 38.82
C PRO A 736 34.01 -24.76 39.28
N LYS A 737 34.43 -23.79 38.46
CA LYS A 737 35.54 -22.90 38.78
C LYS A 737 35.11 -21.70 39.63
N GLU A 738 33.93 -21.15 39.34
CA GLU A 738 33.49 -19.90 39.96
C GLU A 738 32.63 -20.10 41.21
N LEU A 739 31.82 -21.15 41.22
CA LEU A 739 31.01 -21.51 42.39
C LEU A 739 31.65 -22.61 43.26
N GLY A 740 32.70 -23.27 42.78
CA GLY A 740 33.37 -24.35 43.52
C GLY A 740 32.55 -25.62 43.67
N VAL A 741 31.49 -25.79 42.86
CA VAL A 741 30.61 -26.94 42.93
C VAL A 741 30.45 -27.60 41.59
N GLU A 742 30.22 -28.89 41.54
CA GLU A 742 29.96 -29.64 40.31
C GLU A 742 28.43 -29.86 40.08
N GLN A 743 27.62 -29.61 41.12
CA GLN A 743 26.17 -29.74 41.09
C GLN A 743 25.54 -28.56 41.84
N LEU A 744 24.42 -28.05 41.36
CA LEU A 744 23.69 -26.97 41.99
C LEU A 744 22.81 -27.49 43.14
N ASP A 745 22.65 -26.66 44.18
CA ASP A 745 21.72 -26.90 45.29
C ASP A 745 21.10 -25.56 45.72
N GLU A 746 20.09 -25.61 46.59
CA GLU A 746 19.40 -24.42 47.06
C GLU A 746 20.27 -23.40 47.79
N ARG A 747 21.39 -23.82 48.41
CA ARG A 747 22.30 -22.96 49.18
C ARG A 747 23.06 -21.96 48.31
N ILE A 748 23.32 -22.32 47.08
CA ILE A 748 24.09 -21.49 46.13
C ILE A 748 23.22 -20.87 45.03
N ALA A 749 21.86 -20.97 45.15
CA ALA A 749 20.96 -20.53 44.11
C ALA A 749 21.14 -19.09 43.69
N GLU A 750 21.34 -18.15 44.63
CA GLU A 750 21.54 -16.74 44.30
C GLU A 750 22.88 -16.47 43.59
N ASP A 751 23.95 -17.22 43.98
CA ASP A 751 25.27 -17.12 43.31
C ASP A 751 25.17 -17.70 41.89
N ALA A 752 24.46 -18.80 41.72
CA ALA A 752 24.21 -19.40 40.41
C ALA A 752 23.41 -18.46 39.50
N VAL A 753 22.38 -17.80 40.03
CA VAL A 753 21.61 -16.82 39.28
C VAL A 753 22.46 -15.63 38.85
N ARG A 754 23.36 -15.12 39.70
CA ARG A 754 24.30 -14.06 39.32
C ARG A 754 25.26 -14.51 38.19
N LEU A 755 25.81 -15.72 38.33
CA LEU A 755 26.65 -16.28 37.28
C LEU A 755 25.93 -16.43 35.94
N MET A 756 24.67 -16.91 35.94
CA MET A 756 23.85 -17.03 34.73
C MET A 756 23.62 -15.65 34.09
N ARG A 757 23.34 -14.59 34.91
CA ARG A 757 23.21 -13.23 34.38
C ARG A 757 24.45 -12.81 33.60
N ALA A 758 25.61 -12.98 34.20
CA ALA A 758 26.89 -12.64 33.54
C ALA A 758 27.12 -13.45 32.26
N CYS A 759 26.77 -14.73 32.24
CA CYS A 759 26.85 -15.57 31.05
C CYS A 759 25.90 -15.15 29.94
N LEU A 760 24.68 -14.71 30.30
CA LEU A 760 23.70 -14.18 29.32
C LEU A 760 24.18 -12.85 28.74
N ASP A 761 24.71 -11.94 29.56
CA ASP A 761 25.24 -10.66 29.08
C ASP A 761 26.36 -10.86 28.06
N GLU A 762 27.27 -11.79 28.31
CA GLU A 762 28.32 -12.14 27.35
C GLU A 762 27.77 -12.83 26.08
N ALA A 763 26.73 -13.64 26.20
CA ALA A 763 26.12 -14.28 25.04
C ALA A 763 25.39 -13.25 24.14
N LEU A 764 24.74 -12.26 24.74
CA LEU A 764 24.09 -11.15 24.04
C LEU A 764 25.08 -10.24 23.32
N GLN A 765 26.25 -9.95 23.94
CA GLN A 765 27.32 -9.19 23.28
C GLN A 765 27.85 -9.87 22.02
N GLY A 766 27.74 -11.19 21.94
CA GLY A 766 28.10 -11.96 20.75
C GLY A 766 27.16 -11.86 19.58
N VAL A 767 25.99 -11.25 19.75
CA VAL A 767 24.97 -11.13 18.69
C VAL A 767 25.39 -10.05 17.69
N ARG A 768 25.58 -10.44 16.43
CA ARG A 768 26.05 -9.57 15.34
C ARG A 768 24.90 -9.01 14.48
N MET A 769 23.82 -8.62 15.10
CA MET A 769 22.65 -8.05 14.44
C MET A 769 22.35 -6.68 15.02
N ASP A 770 22.07 -5.70 14.16
CA ASP A 770 21.57 -4.40 14.60
C ASP A 770 20.11 -4.56 15.06
N MET A 771 19.89 -4.35 16.34
CA MET A 771 18.55 -4.39 16.96
C MET A 771 18.14 -2.99 17.40
N THR A 772 16.85 -2.71 17.35
CA THR A 772 16.31 -1.55 18.04
C THR A 772 16.44 -1.74 19.55
N GLU A 773 16.48 -0.67 20.32
CA GLU A 773 16.54 -0.72 21.76
C GLU A 773 15.41 -1.55 22.37
N MET A 774 14.21 -1.47 21.79
CA MET A 774 13.06 -2.27 22.20
C MET A 774 13.28 -3.76 21.94
N GLN A 775 13.76 -4.14 20.76
CA GLN A 775 14.07 -5.54 20.43
C GLN A 775 15.17 -6.14 21.32
N ALA A 776 16.21 -5.35 21.60
CA ALA A 776 17.30 -5.77 22.48
C ALA A 776 16.79 -6.00 23.91
N ARG A 777 15.97 -5.09 24.44
CA ARG A 777 15.35 -5.24 25.77
C ARG A 777 14.39 -6.43 25.85
N GLU A 778 13.56 -6.63 24.82
CA GLU A 778 12.63 -7.76 24.78
C GLU A 778 13.37 -9.10 24.72
N LEU A 779 14.43 -9.20 23.92
CA LEU A 779 15.27 -10.37 23.84
C LEU A 779 15.96 -10.67 25.17
N ASP A 780 16.56 -9.65 25.80
CA ASP A 780 17.24 -9.77 27.08
C ASP A 780 16.27 -10.20 28.20
N GLN A 781 15.18 -9.46 28.39
CA GLN A 781 14.23 -9.73 29.46
C GLN A 781 13.53 -11.08 29.30
N GLY A 782 13.20 -11.44 28.03
CA GLY A 782 12.57 -12.73 27.74
C GLY A 782 13.50 -13.90 28.02
N LEU A 783 14.77 -13.82 27.58
CA LEU A 783 15.78 -14.85 27.87
C LEU A 783 16.16 -14.91 29.34
N TRP A 784 16.27 -13.78 30.00
CA TRP A 784 16.59 -13.73 31.41
C TRP A 784 15.56 -14.46 32.26
N ARG A 785 14.28 -14.16 32.06
CA ARG A 785 13.18 -14.84 32.75
C ARG A 785 13.23 -16.36 32.59
N ASP A 786 13.51 -16.80 31.38
CA ASP A 786 13.56 -18.23 31.07
C ASP A 786 14.79 -18.91 31.71
N LEU A 787 15.96 -18.30 31.61
CA LEU A 787 17.22 -18.86 32.13
C LEU A 787 17.35 -18.80 33.64
N GLU A 788 16.89 -17.73 34.28
CA GLU A 788 16.82 -17.64 35.74
C GLU A 788 15.97 -18.78 36.31
N ALA A 789 14.81 -19.00 35.71
CA ALA A 789 13.93 -20.08 36.19
C ALA A 789 14.51 -21.48 35.92
N VAL A 790 15.28 -21.66 34.84
CA VAL A 790 16.02 -22.93 34.62
C VAL A 790 17.06 -23.15 35.72
N VAL A 791 17.86 -22.14 36.08
CA VAL A 791 18.84 -22.25 37.14
C VAL A 791 18.20 -22.56 38.48
N ARG A 792 17.10 -21.91 38.85
CA ARG A 792 16.38 -22.18 40.08
C ARG A 792 15.85 -23.61 40.11
N SER A 793 15.27 -24.08 38.99
CA SER A 793 14.82 -25.47 38.87
C SER A 793 15.95 -26.50 38.93
N GLU A 794 17.14 -26.18 38.46
CA GLU A 794 18.31 -27.04 38.62
C GLU A 794 18.79 -27.10 40.11
N CYS A 795 18.66 -26.01 40.86
CA CYS A 795 18.98 -25.99 42.28
C CYS A 795 17.98 -26.81 43.14
N GLU A 796 16.75 -26.95 42.67
CA GLU A 796 15.69 -27.76 43.29
C GLU A 796 15.74 -29.23 42.86
N SER A 797 16.60 -29.59 41.90
CA SER A 797 16.63 -30.91 41.28
C SER A 797 17.21 -31.96 42.26
N GLU A 798 16.50 -33.06 42.42
CA GLU A 798 16.96 -34.23 43.22
C GLU A 798 17.87 -35.16 42.40
N LEU A 799 18.25 -34.78 41.18
CA LEU A 799 19.04 -35.62 40.29
C LEU A 799 20.47 -35.75 40.86
N THR A 800 20.94 -36.97 41.01
CA THR A 800 22.27 -37.28 41.58
C THR A 800 23.39 -37.27 40.55
N LEU A 801 23.03 -37.08 39.25
CA LEU A 801 23.97 -37.06 38.11
C LEU A 801 24.62 -35.67 38.00
N VAL A 802 25.88 -35.62 37.67
CA VAL A 802 26.69 -34.42 37.60
C VAL A 802 26.83 -33.97 36.16
N PRO A 803 26.56 -32.69 35.81
CA PRO A 803 26.81 -32.14 34.49
C PRO A 803 28.31 -32.14 34.16
N ARG A 804 28.71 -32.92 33.17
CA ARG A 804 30.16 -33.11 32.86
C ARG A 804 30.55 -32.73 31.46
N ARG A 805 29.69 -32.90 30.47
CA ARG A 805 30.02 -32.64 29.07
C ARG A 805 28.96 -31.79 28.41
N PHE A 806 29.41 -30.77 27.67
CA PHE A 806 28.51 -29.76 27.10
C PHE A 806 28.86 -29.52 25.64
N GLU A 807 27.87 -29.27 24.78
CA GLU A 807 28.03 -28.96 23.36
C GLU A 807 28.90 -29.98 22.60
N ILE A 808 28.71 -31.27 22.84
CA ILE A 808 29.50 -32.35 22.30
C ILE A 808 29.16 -32.58 20.83
N LEU A 809 30.09 -32.22 19.95
CA LEU A 809 30.02 -32.50 18.52
C LEU A 809 30.46 -33.93 18.20
N PHE A 810 29.76 -34.60 17.28
CA PHE A 810 30.17 -35.89 16.74
C PHE A 810 29.88 -35.94 15.23
N GLY A 811 30.64 -36.76 14.50
CA GLY A 811 30.50 -36.94 13.05
C GLY A 811 30.89 -35.72 12.23
N GLY A 812 32.19 -35.48 12.09
CA GLY A 812 32.75 -34.41 11.27
C GLY A 812 34.06 -33.83 11.81
N GLU A 813 34.78 -33.07 11.01
CA GLU A 813 36.11 -32.57 11.29
C GLU A 813 36.20 -31.64 12.52
N ARG A 814 35.11 -31.03 12.94
CA ARG A 814 35.04 -30.15 14.12
C ARG A 814 34.85 -30.89 15.43
N ALA A 815 34.54 -32.16 15.36
CA ALA A 815 34.39 -33.01 16.54
C ALA A 815 35.79 -33.37 17.10
N ALA A 816 35.83 -33.79 18.38
CA ALA A 816 37.05 -34.36 18.97
C ALA A 816 37.49 -35.61 18.16
N PRO A 817 38.78 -35.90 18.02
CA PRO A 817 39.29 -36.96 17.13
C PRO A 817 38.58 -38.29 17.29
N GLU A 818 38.24 -38.67 18.50
CA GLU A 818 37.56 -39.94 18.86
C GLU A 818 36.06 -39.94 18.42
N LEU A 819 35.48 -38.75 18.20
CA LEU A 819 34.06 -38.61 17.82
C LEU A 819 33.88 -38.25 16.34
N GLN A 820 34.94 -38.03 15.56
CA GLN A 820 34.87 -37.60 14.16
C GLN A 820 34.21 -38.58 13.25
N ARG A 821 34.28 -39.88 13.53
CA ARG A 821 33.67 -40.95 12.70
C ARG A 821 32.15 -40.91 12.68
N GLY A 822 31.51 -40.26 13.66
CA GLY A 822 30.06 -40.25 13.82
C GLY A 822 29.47 -41.58 14.28
N LEU A 823 28.18 -41.63 14.47
CA LEU A 823 27.44 -42.87 14.80
C LEU A 823 27.14 -43.64 13.51
N ASP A 824 27.61 -44.89 13.48
CA ASP A 824 27.35 -45.79 12.34
C ASP A 824 25.87 -46.25 12.31
N LEU A 825 25.20 -46.03 11.19
CA LEU A 825 23.84 -46.51 10.93
C LEU A 825 23.80 -47.80 10.13
N GLY A 826 24.92 -48.27 9.62
CA GLY A 826 25.04 -49.37 8.64
C GLY A 826 25.02 -48.85 7.19
N ASP A 827 25.30 -49.72 6.23
CA ASP A 827 25.31 -49.42 4.78
C ASP A 827 26.21 -48.25 4.36
N GLY A 828 27.24 -47.98 5.12
CA GLY A 828 28.15 -46.83 4.88
C GLY A 828 27.54 -45.48 5.23
N LEU A 829 26.49 -45.45 6.01
CA LEU A 829 25.81 -44.26 6.49
C LEU A 829 26.24 -43.92 7.91
N SER A 830 26.51 -42.64 8.20
CA SER A 830 26.86 -42.18 9.52
C SER A 830 26.02 -40.95 9.92
N LEU A 831 25.85 -40.77 11.22
CA LEU A 831 25.20 -39.61 11.79
C LEU A 831 26.23 -38.61 12.38
N SER A 832 25.93 -37.36 12.15
CA SER A 832 26.54 -36.22 12.80
C SER A 832 25.54 -35.44 13.66
N GLY A 833 26.01 -34.74 14.65
CA GLY A 833 25.14 -33.94 15.51
C GLY A 833 25.90 -33.25 16.64
N LYS A 834 25.10 -32.67 17.51
CA LYS A 834 25.58 -32.00 18.70
C LYS A 834 24.66 -32.35 19.88
N ILE A 835 25.27 -32.85 20.96
CA ILE A 835 24.56 -33.10 22.22
C ILE A 835 24.78 -31.92 23.14
N ASP A 836 23.71 -31.32 23.61
CA ASP A 836 23.78 -30.07 24.40
C ASP A 836 24.45 -30.32 25.77
N ARG A 837 24.02 -31.39 26.48
CA ARG A 837 24.53 -31.71 27.81
C ARG A 837 24.49 -33.22 28.08
N ILE A 838 25.53 -33.72 28.72
CA ILE A 838 25.59 -35.08 29.26
C ILE A 838 25.86 -34.96 30.75
N ASP A 839 24.95 -35.54 31.55
CA ASP A 839 25.17 -35.70 33.00
C ASP A 839 25.61 -37.15 33.30
N VAL A 840 26.60 -37.25 34.17
CA VAL A 840 27.27 -38.53 34.43
C VAL A 840 27.12 -38.89 35.90
N ASP A 841 27.01 -40.19 36.17
CA ASP A 841 26.96 -40.64 37.56
C ASP A 841 28.31 -40.36 38.30
N PRO A 842 28.29 -40.32 39.63
CA PRO A 842 29.52 -40.01 40.41
C PRO A 842 30.69 -40.92 40.14
N PHE A 843 30.42 -42.13 39.65
CA PHE A 843 31.42 -43.14 39.30
C PHE A 843 31.95 -43.03 37.87
N GLY A 844 31.32 -42.20 37.05
CA GLY A 844 31.73 -41.88 35.68
C GLY A 844 31.46 -42.97 34.62
N ALA A 845 30.67 -44.02 34.93
CA ALA A 845 30.37 -45.12 34.05
C ALA A 845 29.03 -45.05 33.31
N ARG A 846 28.06 -44.29 33.85
CA ARG A 846 26.71 -44.17 33.34
C ARG A 846 26.32 -42.73 33.14
N GLY A 847 25.44 -42.43 32.20
CA GLY A 847 25.02 -41.08 31.91
C GLY A 847 23.65 -40.92 31.30
N ILE A 848 23.16 -39.67 31.31
CA ILE A 848 21.91 -39.23 30.68
C ILE A 848 22.17 -38.10 29.70
N VAL A 849 21.53 -38.14 28.56
CA VAL A 849 21.55 -37.07 27.56
C VAL A 849 20.48 -36.04 27.88
N GLN A 850 20.81 -34.78 27.80
CA GLN A 850 19.85 -33.69 27.93
C GLN A 850 19.94 -32.78 26.71
N ASP A 851 18.79 -32.45 26.13
CA ASP A 851 18.61 -31.60 24.94
C ASP A 851 17.67 -30.45 25.26
N TYR A 852 18.18 -29.22 25.14
CA TYR A 852 17.42 -28.00 25.45
C TYR A 852 16.51 -27.61 24.32
N LYS A 853 15.24 -27.32 24.63
CA LYS A 853 14.26 -26.83 23.67
C LYS A 853 13.83 -25.40 24.03
N SER A 854 13.99 -24.46 23.10
CA SER A 854 13.55 -23.05 23.27
C SER A 854 12.03 -22.92 23.41
N GLY A 855 11.26 -23.95 23.02
CA GLY A 855 9.80 -24.00 23.13
C GLY A 855 9.33 -24.41 24.54
N LYS A 856 7.99 -24.52 24.68
CA LYS A 856 7.30 -24.90 25.90
C LYS A 856 7.03 -26.40 26.05
N HIS A 857 7.21 -27.17 24.97
CA HIS A 857 6.81 -28.57 24.87
C HIS A 857 8.02 -29.50 24.88
N ALA A 858 7.91 -30.60 25.62
CA ALA A 858 8.85 -31.71 25.62
C ALA A 858 8.09 -33.01 25.33
N HIS A 859 8.72 -33.93 24.58
CA HIS A 859 8.09 -35.15 24.12
C HIS A 859 8.29 -36.31 25.14
N SER A 860 7.19 -36.98 25.52
CA SER A 860 7.20 -38.20 26.30
C SER A 860 7.76 -39.38 25.48
N ALA A 861 8.08 -40.49 26.12
CA ALA A 861 8.57 -41.72 25.45
C ALA A 861 7.64 -42.16 24.29
N ARG A 862 6.32 -42.09 24.48
CA ARG A 862 5.32 -42.41 23.45
C ARG A 862 5.34 -41.40 22.30
N GLU A 863 5.44 -40.10 22.58
CA GLU A 863 5.49 -39.04 21.56
C GLU A 863 6.80 -39.09 20.78
N ILE A 864 7.93 -39.42 21.43
CA ILE A 864 9.22 -39.62 20.75
C ILE A 864 9.07 -40.66 19.63
N GLU A 865 8.39 -41.77 19.89
CA GLU A 865 8.15 -42.80 18.90
C GLU A 865 7.13 -42.41 17.83
N SER A 866 5.93 -41.96 18.27
CA SER A 866 4.84 -41.64 17.34
C SER A 866 5.13 -40.41 16.46
N GLU A 867 5.96 -39.48 16.96
CA GLU A 867 6.34 -38.27 16.24
C GLU A 867 7.72 -38.36 15.56
N LEU A 868 8.32 -39.57 15.54
CA LEU A 868 9.62 -39.82 14.91
C LEU A 868 10.69 -38.79 15.39
N ARG A 869 10.74 -38.55 16.70
CA ARG A 869 11.77 -37.71 17.31
C ARG A 869 13.02 -38.55 17.56
N LEU A 870 14.04 -38.32 16.74
CA LEU A 870 15.20 -39.19 16.67
C LEU A 870 16.35 -38.73 17.56
N GLN A 871 16.36 -37.50 18.04
CA GLN A 871 17.51 -36.94 18.78
C GLN A 871 17.81 -37.76 20.03
N ILE A 872 16.89 -37.89 20.96
CA ILE A 872 17.13 -38.62 22.22
C ILE A 872 17.54 -40.07 22.00
N PRO A 873 16.80 -40.87 21.23
CA PRO A 873 17.22 -42.26 21.01
C PRO A 873 18.59 -42.42 20.33
N LEU A 874 18.89 -41.60 19.32
CA LEU A 874 20.16 -41.70 18.62
C LEU A 874 21.32 -41.11 19.45
N TYR A 875 21.09 -40.11 20.27
CA TYR A 875 22.11 -39.56 21.17
C TYR A 875 22.47 -40.56 22.29
N MET A 876 21.54 -41.40 22.71
CA MET A 876 21.84 -42.51 23.62
C MET A 876 22.76 -43.54 22.97
N LEU A 877 22.61 -43.82 21.68
CA LEU A 877 23.57 -44.66 20.94
C LEU A 877 24.94 -43.99 20.83
N VAL A 878 24.97 -42.66 20.59
CA VAL A 878 26.24 -41.90 20.63
C VAL A 878 26.88 -42.01 21.99
N LEU A 879 26.11 -41.89 23.08
CA LEU A 879 26.58 -42.01 24.44
C LEU A 879 27.24 -43.39 24.65
N ARG A 880 26.61 -44.48 24.22
CA ARG A 880 27.10 -45.86 24.34
C ARG A 880 28.27 -46.13 23.40
N ASP A 881 28.14 -45.84 22.11
CA ASP A 881 29.01 -46.39 21.07
C ASP A 881 30.25 -45.49 20.78
N LEU A 882 30.13 -44.19 21.09
CA LEU A 882 31.21 -43.23 20.84
C LEU A 882 31.82 -42.64 22.13
N VAL A 883 30.97 -42.34 23.12
CA VAL A 883 31.41 -41.75 24.38
C VAL A 883 31.84 -42.78 25.41
N GLY A 884 31.32 -44.02 25.31
CA GLY A 884 31.68 -45.14 26.17
C GLY A 884 30.98 -45.09 27.55
N LEU A 885 29.79 -44.46 27.63
CA LEU A 885 28.96 -44.42 28.83
C LEU A 885 27.72 -45.26 28.64
N GLU A 886 27.28 -45.96 29.70
CA GLU A 886 26.00 -46.66 29.68
C GLU A 886 24.87 -45.67 29.78
N PRO A 887 23.91 -45.65 28.78
CA PRO A 887 22.78 -44.72 28.80
C PRO A 887 21.75 -45.12 29.85
N LEU A 888 21.40 -44.21 30.74
CA LEU A 888 20.28 -44.31 31.67
C LEU A 888 19.00 -43.83 31.04
N GLY A 889 19.11 -42.93 30.03
CA GLY A 889 18.00 -42.33 29.31
C GLY A 889 18.37 -41.03 28.63
N GLY A 890 17.38 -40.30 28.18
CA GLY A 890 17.53 -38.96 27.62
C GLY A 890 16.31 -38.11 27.79
N LEU A 891 16.50 -36.83 27.98
CA LEU A 891 15.48 -35.85 28.29
C LEU A 891 15.50 -34.66 27.35
N TYR A 892 14.32 -34.22 26.91
CA TYR A 892 14.09 -32.90 26.38
C TYR A 892 13.79 -31.94 27.53
N ARG A 893 14.50 -30.84 27.58
CA ARG A 893 14.36 -29.77 28.60
C ARG A 893 13.80 -28.50 27.98
N PRO A 894 12.52 -28.19 28.16
CA PRO A 894 11.96 -26.93 27.72
C PRO A 894 12.53 -25.76 28.53
N LEU A 895 12.98 -24.70 27.86
CA LEU A 895 13.46 -23.50 28.52
C LEU A 895 12.32 -22.54 28.92
N ALA A 896 11.14 -22.69 28.31
CA ALA A 896 9.96 -21.85 28.55
C ALA A 896 8.78 -22.67 29.08
N GLY A 897 7.75 -22.00 29.56
CA GLY A 897 6.52 -22.62 30.05
C GLY A 897 6.68 -23.29 31.42
N GLU A 898 6.05 -24.45 31.61
CA GLU A 898 6.13 -25.23 32.86
C GLU A 898 7.48 -25.90 33.09
N ARG A 899 8.35 -25.92 32.10
CA ARG A 899 9.73 -26.48 32.10
C ARG A 899 9.80 -27.93 32.56
N LYS A 900 8.72 -28.69 32.45
CA LYS A 900 8.72 -30.13 32.79
C LYS A 900 9.52 -30.91 31.74
N ALA A 901 10.66 -31.46 32.18
CA ALA A 901 11.44 -32.35 31.34
C ALA A 901 10.68 -33.64 31.07
N ARG A 902 10.72 -34.10 29.82
CA ARG A 902 10.12 -35.35 29.36
C ARG A 902 11.13 -36.10 28.47
N GLY A 903 10.97 -37.38 28.37
CA GLY A 903 11.91 -38.12 27.52
C GLY A 903 11.71 -39.62 27.51
N LEU A 904 12.82 -40.33 27.42
CA LEU A 904 12.90 -41.79 27.35
C LEU A 904 13.88 -42.25 28.43
N LEU A 905 13.38 -42.92 29.46
CA LEU A 905 14.13 -43.32 30.64
C LEU A 905 13.99 -44.86 30.88
N ARG A 906 15.05 -45.49 31.39
CA ARG A 906 15.00 -46.90 31.79
C ARG A 906 14.24 -47.05 33.12
N ALA A 907 13.25 -47.94 33.17
CA ALA A 907 12.46 -48.20 34.37
C ALA A 907 13.30 -48.83 35.50
N SER A 908 14.33 -49.62 35.14
CA SER A 908 15.27 -50.20 36.10
C SER A 908 16.08 -49.15 36.90
N GLU A 909 16.17 -47.91 36.40
CA GLU A 909 16.94 -46.83 36.97
C GLU A 909 16.05 -45.76 37.68
N GLY A 910 14.78 -46.10 37.97
CA GLY A 910 13.82 -45.20 38.57
C GLY A 910 14.23 -44.60 39.93
N GLU A 911 15.12 -45.28 40.68
CA GLU A 911 15.69 -44.75 41.90
C GLU A 911 16.76 -43.66 41.66
N THR A 912 17.55 -43.84 40.58
CA THR A 912 18.57 -42.88 40.17
C THR A 912 18.00 -41.68 39.46
N LEU A 913 16.90 -41.88 38.73
CA LEU A 913 16.21 -40.90 37.90
C LEU A 913 14.84 -40.52 38.46
N LYS A 914 14.79 -39.97 39.67
CA LYS A 914 13.55 -39.56 40.33
C LYS A 914 12.99 -38.27 39.77
N GLY A 915 11.67 -38.04 39.95
CA GLY A 915 11.00 -36.79 39.65
C GLY A 915 10.41 -36.62 38.25
N TYR A 916 10.52 -37.59 37.36
CA TYR A 916 9.95 -37.53 36.02
C TYR A 916 8.59 -38.23 35.89
N SER A 917 7.89 -37.98 34.80
CA SER A 917 6.57 -38.62 34.57
C SER A 917 6.69 -40.11 34.39
N ARG A 918 5.74 -40.86 35.00
CA ARG A 918 5.67 -42.32 34.88
C ARG A 918 5.64 -42.82 33.42
N ASN A 919 5.11 -42.00 32.50
CA ASN A 919 5.01 -42.31 31.07
C ASN A 919 6.33 -42.17 30.30
N ASP A 920 7.39 -41.72 30.97
CA ASP A 920 8.70 -41.56 30.36
C ASP A 920 9.63 -42.78 30.65
N TYR A 921 9.22 -43.65 31.60
CA TYR A 921 9.97 -44.84 31.95
C TYR A 921 9.46 -46.04 31.15
N LEU A 922 10.40 -46.73 30.51
CA LEU A 922 10.15 -48.00 29.78
C LEU A 922 10.97 -49.13 30.36
N GLU A 923 10.38 -50.32 30.34
CA GLU A 923 11.07 -51.57 30.64
C GLU A 923 12.21 -51.78 29.65
N GLU A 924 13.26 -52.50 30.05
CA GLU A 924 14.51 -52.66 29.33
C GLU A 924 14.33 -53.05 27.88
N GLU A 925 13.51 -54.05 27.59
CA GLU A 925 13.23 -54.52 26.24
C GLU A 925 12.52 -53.50 25.38
N ALA A 926 11.54 -52.76 25.94
CA ALA A 926 10.79 -51.72 25.25
C ALA A 926 11.67 -50.49 25.00
N PHE A 927 12.54 -50.13 25.96
CA PHE A 927 13.48 -49.03 25.85
C PHE A 927 14.47 -49.23 24.70
N TRP A 928 15.19 -50.34 24.70
CA TRP A 928 16.13 -50.61 23.62
C TRP A 928 15.45 -50.90 22.27
N GLY A 929 14.27 -51.53 22.29
CA GLY A 929 13.45 -51.69 21.10
C GLY A 929 13.07 -50.37 20.46
N GLN A 930 12.78 -49.32 21.24
CA GLN A 930 12.49 -47.97 20.71
C GLN A 930 13.76 -47.28 20.16
N VAL A 931 14.92 -47.44 20.81
CA VAL A 931 16.21 -46.95 20.34
C VAL A 931 16.60 -47.62 19.01
N ASP A 932 16.43 -48.93 18.89
CA ASP A 932 16.77 -49.67 17.66
C ASP A 932 15.83 -49.30 16.51
N ARG A 933 14.53 -49.14 16.78
CA ARG A 933 13.56 -48.61 15.77
C ARG A 933 13.94 -47.22 15.30
N ALA A 934 14.42 -46.34 16.18
CA ALA A 934 14.88 -45.01 15.80
C ALA A 934 16.11 -45.06 14.89
N ARG A 935 17.06 -45.97 15.16
CA ARG A 935 18.22 -46.24 14.29
C ARG A 935 17.80 -46.73 12.90
N GLU A 936 16.89 -47.68 12.84
CA GLU A 936 16.37 -48.20 11.57
C GLU A 936 15.60 -47.13 10.80
N THR A 937 14.76 -46.32 11.48
CA THR A 937 14.07 -45.18 10.89
C THR A 937 15.08 -44.18 10.30
N ALA A 938 16.15 -43.85 11.02
CA ALA A 938 17.18 -42.94 10.52
C ALA A 938 17.86 -43.49 9.25
N ARG A 939 18.13 -44.80 9.21
CA ARG A 939 18.70 -45.48 8.04
C ARG A 939 17.76 -45.42 6.83
N VAL A 940 16.47 -45.69 7.01
CA VAL A 940 15.45 -45.64 5.95
C VAL A 940 15.31 -44.21 5.41
N LEU A 941 15.22 -43.21 6.27
CA LEU A 941 15.12 -41.79 5.87
C LEU A 941 16.37 -41.35 5.10
N ALA A 942 17.57 -41.69 5.56
CA ALA A 942 18.81 -41.43 4.84
C ALA A 942 18.83 -42.08 3.45
N GLY A 943 18.34 -43.33 3.33
CA GLY A 943 18.16 -44.02 2.05
C GLY A 943 17.20 -43.31 1.09
N ARG A 944 16.06 -42.83 1.60
CA ARG A 944 15.09 -42.04 0.82
C ARG A 944 15.70 -40.71 0.32
N ILE A 945 16.46 -40.04 1.15
CA ILE A 945 17.18 -38.79 0.75
C ILE A 945 18.16 -39.09 -0.39
N ARG A 946 18.98 -40.15 -0.27
CA ARG A 946 19.97 -40.51 -1.29
C ARG A 946 19.35 -40.89 -2.64
N THR A 947 18.17 -41.49 -2.66
CA THR A 947 17.44 -41.81 -3.88
C THR A 947 16.67 -40.64 -4.47
N GLY A 948 16.68 -39.47 -3.82
CA GLY A 948 15.93 -38.27 -4.27
C GLY A 948 14.42 -38.45 -4.14
N ASP A 949 13.95 -39.30 -3.21
CA ASP A 949 12.52 -39.51 -2.94
C ASP A 949 11.94 -38.35 -2.14
N VAL A 950 11.75 -37.24 -2.83
CA VAL A 950 11.23 -35.99 -2.27
C VAL A 950 9.83 -35.73 -2.83
N VAL A 951 8.84 -35.86 -1.96
CA VAL A 951 7.43 -35.65 -2.29
C VAL A 951 6.77 -34.75 -1.27
N HIS A 952 5.59 -34.23 -1.60
CA HIS A 952 4.78 -33.51 -0.61
C HIS A 952 4.10 -34.54 0.30
N ASP A 953 4.76 -34.89 1.39
CA ASP A 953 4.34 -35.89 2.37
C ASP A 953 4.37 -35.31 3.81
N PRO A 954 3.55 -34.30 4.12
CA PRO A 954 3.50 -33.78 5.46
C PRO A 954 3.03 -34.85 6.44
N LYS A 955 3.66 -34.87 7.60
CA LYS A 955 3.30 -35.81 8.68
C LYS A 955 1.83 -35.63 9.06
N GLY A 956 1.08 -36.73 9.12
CA GLY A 956 -0.36 -36.69 9.35
C GLY A 956 -1.20 -36.35 8.13
N GLY A 957 -0.59 -36.15 6.95
CA GLY A 957 -1.30 -35.93 5.68
C GLY A 957 -1.69 -34.45 5.39
N GLU A 958 -1.61 -33.58 6.37
CA GLU A 958 -1.99 -32.17 6.24
C GLU A 958 -0.81 -31.23 6.55
N CYS A 959 -0.74 -30.12 5.80
CA CYS A 959 0.26 -29.09 6.07
C CYS A 959 -0.07 -28.35 7.37
N PRO A 960 0.87 -28.23 8.31
CA PRO A 960 0.63 -27.44 9.51
C PRO A 960 0.41 -25.96 9.17
N ALA A 961 -0.46 -25.29 9.94
CA ALA A 961 -0.85 -23.88 9.71
C ALA A 961 0.34 -22.91 9.70
N TRP A 962 1.42 -23.24 10.38
CA TRP A 962 2.65 -22.44 10.44
C TRP A 962 3.60 -22.67 9.24
N CYS A 963 3.31 -23.59 8.33
CA CYS A 963 4.18 -23.86 7.18
C CYS A 963 4.04 -22.77 6.12
N ASP A 964 5.11 -22.03 5.85
CA ASP A 964 5.15 -20.95 4.85
C ASP A 964 5.48 -21.44 3.43
N LEU A 965 5.77 -22.74 3.26
CA LEU A 965 6.18 -23.33 1.98
C LEU A 965 5.01 -23.71 1.06
N TRP A 966 3.77 -23.54 1.48
CA TRP A 966 2.58 -23.93 0.74
C TRP A 966 2.50 -23.32 -0.67
N THR A 967 2.99 -22.09 -0.85
CA THR A 967 3.07 -21.43 -2.16
C THR A 967 4.08 -22.09 -3.10
N ILE A 968 5.21 -22.59 -2.57
CA ILE A 968 6.23 -23.31 -3.32
C ILE A 968 5.74 -24.73 -3.62
N CYS A 969 5.13 -25.38 -2.64
CA CYS A 969 4.54 -26.71 -2.79
C CYS A 969 3.29 -26.72 -3.66
N ARG A 970 2.64 -25.53 -3.88
CA ARG A 970 1.42 -25.37 -4.67
C ARG A 970 0.28 -26.29 -4.21
N VAL A 971 0.10 -26.41 -2.91
CA VAL A 971 -0.98 -27.18 -2.29
C VAL A 971 -2.06 -26.20 -1.81
N PRO A 972 -3.35 -26.57 -1.90
CA PRO A 972 -4.40 -25.79 -1.27
C PRO A 972 -4.12 -25.73 0.23
N ARG A 973 -4.33 -24.58 0.82
CA ARG A 973 -4.37 -24.43 2.28
C ARG A 973 -5.75 -24.91 2.73
N ALA A 974 -5.79 -25.83 3.68
CA ALA A 974 -7.05 -26.26 4.29
C ALA A 974 -7.67 -25.12 5.11
#